data_0eced8b03ca96a29968d3a756ea037a9
#
_entry.id   0eced8b03ca96a29968d3a756ea037a9
#
_cell.length_a   1.000
_cell.length_b   1.000
_cell.length_c   1.000
_cell.angle_alpha   90.00
_cell.angle_beta   90.00
_cell.angle_gamma   90.00
#
_symmetry.space_group_name_H-M   'P 1'
#
loop_
_entity.id
_entity.type
_entity.pdbx_description
1 polymer ?
#
loop_
_entity_poly.entity_id
_entity_poly.type
_entity_poly.pdbx_seq_one_letter_code
_entity_poly.pdbx_strand_id
1 'polypeptide(L)'
;MKRVIAIPVAVLLFGWLPAQSPPPGEGWIVLHDGESHFGWTASGSGWTASNGVLAAEGGAGQLRSNSPFGAFLLRFEIRAEKSAGGALYVRAAREGNPKETGHAVDFASLASNTWVPVDVEASGAGVSVRAAGRMVDHSSSPVAPAGYFVLDFKGGGRVEIRNMRLRLLKTDSLFNGNDLSGWKSTGEPAKKKGGFSRLFGGGKPKEAKWTVVRGMIHGAEGPGQLESLLQFGDFILQADVRINSKRSGERRRYAILFRGDPGQLGSGYEVNVQPGATGALMGLTTARRNIGAANQFVTVTIAAHGRHIQVWADGVAVTDFNDARPEGANPKKDARSTPGVIAFYTPEDDADIDIRNVRVVQLPKTFGLGPKKTELTAMPQAPIAPTLPSMPTPQAPAGPDAGAAALQQQLQQQQIAQMKQEQKTQQEAQLLQQALRTTDPAQQIAIFDQILALNPNNQVAFNGRKEAVAKLEEQQRKAAEQAAASSQQEQAEQEKQMTLAQSIQSAEAAFLAGNLLAAEQALNAAERIAPDNPQVQALRSRLNYANQRRSSILAIGAAGVGTGCIALLAWIFAARRRRDPYIEVVAGLDKGKRFNIDKEIVMVGAIPEDGGTKNDIVLRDAERMISRFHAQFHYKDGKLYVVDTNSYNGTFVDKKRLEPGKPVLLKGGSRVTFAGTCTVKVGFERRKKKK
;
A
#
# COMPACT_ATOMS: atom_id res chain seq x y z
N MET A 1 55.94 -40.31 -15.51
CA MET A 1 54.66 -40.42 -14.79
C MET A 1 54.23 -39.05 -14.29
N LYS A 2 53.42 -38.31 -15.06
CA LYS A 2 52.89 -37.01 -14.65
C LYS A 2 51.49 -37.23 -14.05
N ARG A 3 51.34 -36.97 -12.76
CA ARG A 3 50.05 -37.00 -12.07
C ARG A 3 49.27 -35.72 -12.42
N VAL A 4 48.16 -35.85 -13.12
CA VAL A 4 47.20 -34.82 -13.35
C VAL A 4 46.30 -34.77 -12.09
N ILE A 5 46.35 -33.65 -11.35
CA ILE A 5 45.42 -33.36 -10.27
C ILE A 5 44.16 -32.76 -10.89
N ALA A 6 43.09 -33.53 -10.90
CA ALA A 6 41.77 -33.01 -11.21
C ALA A 6 41.20 -32.23 -10.06
N ILE A 7 40.97 -30.93 -10.25
CA ILE A 7 40.26 -30.07 -9.32
C ILE A 7 38.78 -30.26 -9.60
N PRO A 8 37.93 -30.67 -8.64
CA PRO A 8 36.51 -30.71 -8.86
C PRO A 8 35.97 -29.26 -8.89
N VAL A 9 35.43 -28.88 -10.05
CA VAL A 9 34.61 -27.67 -10.21
C VAL A 9 33.30 -27.93 -9.46
N ALA A 10 33.18 -27.39 -8.23
CA ALA A 10 31.91 -27.33 -7.54
C ALA A 10 31.00 -26.35 -8.28
N VAL A 11 30.09 -26.90 -9.09
CA VAL A 11 28.95 -26.13 -9.62
C VAL A 11 28.07 -25.76 -8.42
N LEU A 12 28.23 -24.52 -7.95
CA LEU A 12 27.29 -23.88 -7.04
C LEU A 12 25.94 -23.76 -7.77
N LEU A 13 25.07 -24.72 -7.56
CA LEU A 13 23.65 -24.58 -7.82
C LEU A 13 23.14 -23.50 -6.86
N PHE A 14 23.19 -22.24 -7.30
CA PHE A 14 22.35 -21.20 -6.73
C PHE A 14 20.91 -21.62 -7.00
N GLY A 15 20.29 -22.27 -6.03
CA GLY A 15 18.87 -22.43 -5.99
C GLY A 15 18.24 -21.03 -6.13
N TRP A 16 17.59 -20.79 -7.22
CA TRP A 16 16.73 -19.62 -7.43
C TRP A 16 15.64 -19.71 -6.36
N LEU A 17 15.82 -18.97 -5.26
CA LEU A 17 14.67 -18.54 -4.47
C LEU A 17 13.77 -17.76 -5.44
N PRO A 18 12.47 -18.09 -5.51
CA PRO A 18 11.55 -17.26 -6.28
C PRO A 18 11.73 -15.83 -5.74
N ALA A 19 12.05 -14.91 -6.64
CA ALA A 19 12.19 -13.51 -6.29
C ALA A 19 10.88 -13.11 -5.62
N GLN A 20 10.90 -12.95 -4.30
CA GLN A 20 9.79 -12.35 -3.59
C GLN A 20 9.60 -11.00 -4.26
N SER A 21 8.45 -10.82 -4.91
CA SER A 21 8.09 -9.51 -5.46
C SER A 21 8.35 -8.50 -4.36
N PRO A 22 9.13 -7.44 -4.61
CA PRO A 22 9.35 -6.43 -3.58
C PRO A 22 7.99 -6.01 -3.06
N PRO A 23 7.83 -5.81 -1.74
CA PRO A 23 6.54 -5.41 -1.19
C PRO A 23 6.02 -4.26 -2.04
N PRO A 24 4.74 -4.25 -2.41
CA PRO A 24 4.20 -3.20 -3.24
C PRO A 24 4.52 -1.87 -2.58
N GLY A 25 5.33 -1.05 -3.25
CA GLY A 25 5.67 0.28 -2.79
C GLY A 25 4.41 1.12 -2.63
N GLU A 26 4.51 2.26 -2.01
CA GLU A 26 3.40 3.13 -1.67
C GLU A 26 2.37 3.28 -2.81
N GLY A 27 1.14 2.82 -2.54
CA GLY A 27 0.01 2.94 -3.44
C GLY A 27 -0.10 1.88 -4.55
N TRP A 28 0.80 0.91 -4.62
CA TRP A 28 0.67 -0.23 -5.52
C TRP A 28 -0.27 -1.29 -4.93
N ILE A 29 -1.06 -1.93 -5.79
CA ILE A 29 -1.87 -3.10 -5.47
C ILE A 29 -1.46 -4.28 -6.37
N VAL A 30 -1.40 -5.47 -5.79
CA VAL A 30 -1.17 -6.71 -6.53
C VAL A 30 -2.51 -7.19 -7.05
N LEU A 31 -2.63 -7.31 -8.37
CA LEU A 31 -3.87 -7.75 -9.01
C LEU A 31 -4.00 -9.26 -8.99
N HIS A 32 -2.88 -10.00 -9.03
CA HIS A 32 -2.87 -11.46 -9.02
C HIS A 32 -1.71 -11.98 -8.17
N ASP A 33 -2.00 -12.92 -7.27
CA ASP A 33 -1.02 -13.46 -6.31
C ASP A 33 -0.14 -14.60 -6.90
N GLY A 34 -0.48 -15.10 -8.08
CA GLY A 34 0.19 -16.23 -8.69
C GLY A 34 -0.04 -17.59 -8.01
N GLU A 35 -0.95 -17.65 -7.02
CA GLU A 35 -1.29 -18.87 -6.28
C GLU A 35 -2.75 -19.29 -6.46
N SER A 36 -3.62 -18.32 -6.77
CA SER A 36 -5.07 -18.53 -6.87
C SER A 36 -5.70 -17.53 -7.84
N HIS A 37 -6.95 -17.77 -8.24
CA HIS A 37 -7.74 -16.80 -8.99
C HIS A 37 -8.50 -15.81 -8.08
N PHE A 38 -8.05 -15.59 -6.85
CA PHE A 38 -8.70 -14.67 -5.92
C PHE A 38 -8.72 -13.23 -6.48
N GLY A 39 -9.90 -12.62 -6.47
CA GLY A 39 -10.11 -11.30 -7.11
C GLY A 39 -10.41 -11.36 -8.61
N TRP A 40 -10.56 -12.59 -9.15
CA TRP A 40 -10.85 -12.84 -10.57
C TRP A 40 -11.95 -13.88 -10.73
N THR A 41 -12.77 -13.70 -11.74
CA THR A 41 -13.76 -14.69 -12.18
C THR A 41 -13.21 -15.43 -13.39
N ALA A 42 -13.10 -16.76 -13.26
CA ALA A 42 -12.61 -17.64 -14.32
C ALA A 42 -13.76 -18.19 -15.17
N SER A 43 -13.55 -18.31 -16.47
CA SER A 43 -14.39 -19.07 -17.39
C SER A 43 -13.51 -19.88 -18.37
N GLY A 44 -13.87 -21.13 -18.62
CA GLY A 44 -13.00 -22.08 -19.34
C GLY A 44 -11.89 -22.67 -18.47
N SER A 45 -11.01 -23.49 -19.04
CA SER A 45 -10.00 -24.28 -18.31
C SER A 45 -8.54 -23.86 -18.57
N GLY A 46 -8.30 -22.82 -19.38
CA GLY A 46 -6.96 -22.50 -19.87
C GLY A 46 -6.00 -21.92 -18.84
N TRP A 47 -6.49 -21.27 -17.80
CA TRP A 47 -5.67 -20.55 -16.82
C TRP A 47 -5.43 -21.36 -15.53
N THR A 48 -4.19 -21.38 -15.08
CA THR A 48 -3.74 -21.96 -13.81
C THR A 48 -2.87 -20.97 -13.06
N ALA A 49 -2.83 -21.06 -11.73
CA ALA A 49 -2.02 -20.21 -10.88
C ALA A 49 -1.18 -21.07 -9.93
N SER A 50 0.14 -20.93 -9.98
CA SER A 50 1.07 -21.63 -9.09
C SER A 50 2.44 -20.94 -9.03
N ASN A 51 3.10 -21.03 -7.88
CA ASN A 51 4.48 -20.54 -7.68
C ASN A 51 4.71 -19.08 -8.13
N GLY A 52 3.74 -18.20 -7.88
CA GLY A 52 3.83 -16.79 -8.26
C GLY A 52 3.54 -16.49 -9.72
N VAL A 53 3.17 -17.50 -10.51
CA VAL A 53 2.94 -17.42 -11.97
C VAL A 53 1.50 -17.78 -12.30
N LEU A 54 0.88 -16.95 -13.12
CA LEU A 54 -0.38 -17.22 -13.79
C LEU A 54 -0.04 -17.74 -15.19
N ALA A 55 -0.43 -18.97 -15.53
CA ALA A 55 -0.10 -19.62 -16.79
C ALA A 55 -1.35 -20.05 -17.53
N ALA A 56 -1.31 -19.95 -18.86
CA ALA A 56 -2.32 -20.51 -19.74
C ALA A 56 -1.67 -21.38 -20.82
N GLU A 57 -2.21 -22.61 -20.99
CA GLU A 57 -1.75 -23.58 -21.95
C GLU A 57 -2.89 -24.55 -22.32
N GLY A 58 -2.90 -25.03 -23.56
CA GLY A 58 -3.87 -26.01 -24.03
C GLY A 58 -5.24 -25.42 -24.34
N GLY A 59 -6.18 -25.48 -23.41
CA GLY A 59 -7.57 -25.02 -23.61
C GLY A 59 -7.76 -23.53 -23.56
N ALA A 60 -8.77 -23.00 -24.27
CA ALA A 60 -9.16 -21.61 -24.16
C ALA A 60 -9.77 -21.28 -22.78
N GLY A 61 -9.55 -20.06 -22.30
CA GLY A 61 -10.11 -19.60 -21.04
C GLY A 61 -9.94 -18.11 -20.81
N GLN A 62 -10.80 -17.56 -19.97
CA GLN A 62 -10.76 -16.16 -19.55
C GLN A 62 -10.63 -16.04 -18.05
N LEU A 63 -9.87 -15.03 -17.62
CA LEU A 63 -9.92 -14.48 -16.27
C LEU A 63 -10.31 -13.02 -16.35
N ARG A 64 -11.35 -12.64 -15.65
CA ARG A 64 -11.85 -11.26 -15.55
C ARG A 64 -11.68 -10.75 -14.14
N SER A 65 -11.08 -9.57 -13.95
CA SER A 65 -10.97 -8.94 -12.63
C SER A 65 -12.36 -8.67 -12.05
N ASN A 66 -12.52 -8.88 -10.74
CA ASN A 66 -13.81 -8.62 -10.08
C ASN A 66 -14.04 -7.14 -9.82
N SER A 67 -12.98 -6.32 -9.76
CA SER A 67 -13.05 -4.87 -9.64
C SER A 67 -12.67 -4.17 -10.93
N PRO A 68 -13.37 -3.07 -11.29
CA PRO A 68 -13.01 -2.20 -12.41
C PRO A 68 -11.99 -1.14 -11.97
N PHE A 69 -11.24 -0.60 -12.94
CA PHE A 69 -10.23 0.43 -12.72
C PHE A 69 -10.34 1.54 -13.78
N GLY A 70 -10.14 2.79 -13.34
CA GLY A 70 -10.18 3.97 -14.20
C GLY A 70 -8.83 4.29 -14.85
N ALA A 71 -8.18 5.37 -14.39
CA ALA A 71 -6.83 5.72 -14.78
C ALA A 71 -5.81 4.94 -13.93
N PHE A 72 -4.85 4.27 -14.58
CA PHE A 72 -3.88 3.42 -13.90
C PHE A 72 -2.58 3.27 -14.67
N LEU A 73 -1.52 2.88 -13.93
CA LEU A 73 -0.32 2.24 -14.45
C LEU A 73 -0.34 0.78 -14.01
N LEU A 74 -0.47 -0.14 -14.97
CA LEU A 74 -0.37 -1.58 -14.75
C LEU A 74 1.03 -2.03 -15.16
N ARG A 75 1.70 -2.78 -14.29
CA ARG A 75 3.02 -3.36 -14.52
C ARG A 75 2.97 -4.85 -14.28
N PHE A 76 3.53 -5.63 -15.20
CA PHE A 76 3.66 -7.09 -15.09
C PHE A 76 4.84 -7.58 -15.90
N GLU A 77 5.19 -8.84 -15.73
CA GLU A 77 6.15 -9.54 -16.58
C GLU A 77 5.44 -10.67 -17.31
N ILE A 78 5.71 -10.80 -18.60
CA ILE A 78 5.15 -11.84 -19.47
C ILE A 78 6.24 -12.66 -20.11
N ARG A 79 5.95 -13.95 -20.29
CA ARG A 79 6.67 -14.88 -21.17
C ARG A 79 5.63 -15.59 -22.01
N ALA A 80 5.70 -15.44 -23.32
CA ALA A 80 4.70 -15.98 -24.22
C ALA A 80 5.34 -16.60 -25.47
N GLU A 81 4.77 -17.70 -25.92
CA GLU A 81 5.12 -18.29 -27.22
C GLU A 81 4.49 -17.49 -28.36
N LYS A 82 5.16 -17.45 -29.53
CA LYS A 82 4.67 -16.71 -30.69
C LYS A 82 3.31 -17.22 -31.20
N SER A 83 3.04 -18.51 -30.99
CA SER A 83 1.78 -19.18 -31.31
C SER A 83 0.64 -18.92 -30.33
N ALA A 84 0.92 -18.30 -29.17
CA ALA A 84 -0.07 -18.04 -28.13
C ALA A 84 -1.13 -17.06 -28.61
N GLY A 85 -2.36 -17.51 -28.74
CA GLY A 85 -3.49 -16.69 -29.14
C GLY A 85 -4.16 -16.00 -27.96
N GLY A 86 -4.62 -14.74 -28.16
CA GLY A 86 -5.36 -13.97 -27.18
C GLY A 86 -4.65 -12.72 -26.72
N ALA A 87 -5.21 -12.06 -25.72
CA ALA A 87 -4.73 -10.76 -25.24
C ALA A 87 -5.12 -10.51 -23.77
N LEU A 88 -4.40 -9.58 -23.14
CA LEU A 88 -4.90 -8.85 -21.97
C LEU A 88 -5.72 -7.66 -22.48
N TYR A 89 -7.02 -7.68 -22.20
CA TYR A 89 -7.88 -6.51 -22.44
C TYR A 89 -7.93 -5.64 -21.20
N VAL A 90 -7.73 -4.35 -21.38
CA VAL A 90 -7.86 -3.34 -20.31
C VAL A 90 -9.09 -2.48 -20.54
N ARG A 91 -9.75 -2.06 -19.46
CA ARG A 91 -10.99 -1.28 -19.46
C ARG A 91 -12.14 -1.96 -20.23
N ALA A 92 -12.17 -3.29 -20.25
CA ALA A 92 -13.25 -4.04 -20.86
C ALA A 92 -14.58 -3.90 -20.06
N ALA A 93 -15.70 -4.16 -20.71
CA ALA A 93 -16.99 -4.24 -20.03
C ALA A 93 -17.04 -5.38 -19.02
N ARG A 94 -17.99 -5.31 -18.09
CA ARG A 94 -18.22 -6.36 -17.10
C ARG A 94 -18.62 -7.68 -17.75
N GLU A 95 -19.37 -7.64 -18.83
CA GLU A 95 -19.92 -8.79 -19.53
C GLU A 95 -19.66 -8.65 -21.05
N GLY A 96 -19.87 -9.72 -21.80
CA GLY A 96 -19.71 -9.73 -23.24
C GLY A 96 -18.28 -9.94 -23.71
N ASN A 97 -18.07 -9.70 -25.01
CA ASN A 97 -16.79 -9.92 -25.68
C ASN A 97 -15.81 -8.79 -25.34
N PRO A 98 -14.68 -9.06 -24.65
CA PRO A 98 -13.71 -8.02 -24.28
C PRO A 98 -13.05 -7.34 -25.48
N LYS A 99 -12.99 -8.00 -26.64
CA LYS A 99 -12.45 -7.44 -27.90
C LYS A 99 -13.24 -6.25 -28.41
N GLU A 100 -14.54 -6.19 -28.10
CA GLU A 100 -15.44 -5.11 -28.56
C GLU A 100 -15.42 -3.91 -27.61
N THR A 101 -15.05 -4.09 -26.36
CA THR A 101 -15.25 -3.11 -25.30
C THR A 101 -13.95 -2.65 -24.62
N GLY A 102 -12.88 -3.43 -24.73
CA GLY A 102 -11.59 -3.16 -24.08
C GLY A 102 -10.48 -2.87 -25.11
N HIS A 103 -9.36 -2.34 -24.62
CA HIS A 103 -8.13 -2.20 -25.40
C HIS A 103 -7.29 -3.46 -25.26
N ALA A 104 -6.89 -4.06 -26.38
CA ALA A 104 -6.13 -5.30 -26.41
C ALA A 104 -4.62 -5.07 -26.29
N VAL A 105 -3.97 -5.82 -25.40
CA VAL A 105 -2.51 -6.00 -25.34
C VAL A 105 -2.26 -7.46 -25.78
N ASP A 106 -1.91 -7.63 -27.04
CA ASP A 106 -1.82 -8.93 -27.71
C ASP A 106 -0.63 -9.76 -27.18
N PHE A 107 -0.85 -11.03 -26.83
CA PHE A 107 0.20 -11.90 -26.30
C PHE A 107 1.26 -12.22 -27.33
N ALA A 108 0.88 -12.46 -28.59
CA ALA A 108 1.82 -12.77 -29.66
C ALA A 108 2.74 -11.58 -30.01
N SER A 109 2.28 -10.34 -29.82
CA SER A 109 3.09 -9.13 -29.98
C SER A 109 4.17 -8.99 -28.91
N LEU A 110 3.99 -9.63 -27.74
CA LEU A 110 4.89 -9.66 -26.60
C LEU A 110 5.69 -10.98 -26.51
N ALA A 111 5.63 -11.83 -27.55
CA ALA A 111 6.23 -13.15 -27.52
C ALA A 111 7.75 -13.10 -27.26
N SER A 112 8.18 -13.90 -26.29
CA SER A 112 9.58 -14.06 -25.90
C SER A 112 9.76 -15.32 -25.06
N ASN A 113 10.89 -15.99 -25.19
CA ASN A 113 11.29 -17.13 -24.35
C ASN A 113 11.82 -16.67 -22.98
N THR A 114 12.02 -15.37 -22.77
CA THR A 114 12.43 -14.76 -21.50
C THR A 114 11.34 -13.85 -20.97
N TRP A 115 11.39 -13.55 -19.67
CA TRP A 115 10.46 -12.63 -19.04
C TRP A 115 10.64 -11.21 -19.59
N VAL A 116 9.57 -10.63 -20.13
CA VAL A 116 9.52 -9.27 -20.67
C VAL A 116 8.73 -8.40 -19.69
N PRO A 117 9.31 -7.34 -19.12
CA PRO A 117 8.56 -6.38 -18.34
C PRO A 117 7.65 -5.54 -19.25
N VAL A 118 6.39 -5.41 -18.85
CA VAL A 118 5.36 -4.68 -19.59
C VAL A 118 4.73 -3.62 -18.68
N ASP A 119 4.67 -2.40 -19.17
CA ASP A 119 3.95 -1.28 -18.57
C ASP A 119 2.76 -0.92 -19.46
N VAL A 120 1.56 -0.89 -18.89
CA VAL A 120 0.34 -0.41 -19.55
C VAL A 120 -0.17 0.79 -18.77
N GLU A 121 -0.14 1.95 -19.40
CA GLU A 121 -0.69 3.18 -18.83
C GLU A 121 -2.01 3.52 -19.51
N ALA A 122 -3.05 3.70 -18.72
CA ALA A 122 -4.37 4.12 -19.18
C ALA A 122 -4.77 5.41 -18.49
N SER A 123 -4.89 6.51 -19.26
CA SER A 123 -5.21 7.83 -18.73
C SER A 123 -6.08 8.60 -19.73
N GLY A 124 -7.20 9.18 -19.26
CA GLY A 124 -8.21 9.75 -20.16
C GLY A 124 -8.77 8.67 -21.11
N ALA A 125 -8.85 8.97 -22.38
CA ALA A 125 -9.26 8.04 -23.43
C ALA A 125 -8.11 7.18 -23.99
N GLY A 126 -6.84 7.50 -23.66
CA GLY A 126 -5.67 6.84 -24.20
C GLY A 126 -5.20 5.64 -23.40
N VAL A 127 -4.62 4.67 -24.11
CA VAL A 127 -3.85 3.56 -23.55
C VAL A 127 -2.50 3.51 -24.25
N SER A 128 -1.42 3.39 -23.49
CA SER A 128 -0.08 3.16 -24.02
C SER A 128 0.55 1.92 -23.40
N VAL A 129 1.23 1.13 -24.24
CA VAL A 129 1.88 -0.12 -23.85
C VAL A 129 3.38 -0.05 -24.16
N ARG A 130 4.19 -0.32 -23.15
CA ARG A 130 5.65 -0.45 -23.29
C ARG A 130 6.08 -1.85 -22.91
N ALA A 131 6.89 -2.48 -23.74
CA ALA A 131 7.54 -3.74 -23.45
C ALA A 131 9.06 -3.54 -23.43
N ALA A 132 9.72 -3.97 -22.36
CA ALA A 132 11.16 -3.74 -22.12
C ALA A 132 11.57 -2.25 -22.34
N GLY A 133 10.71 -1.33 -21.90
CA GLY A 133 10.90 0.12 -22.02
C GLY A 133 10.57 0.72 -23.39
N ARG A 134 10.34 -0.08 -24.42
CA ARG A 134 10.00 0.38 -25.78
C ARG A 134 8.51 0.47 -25.96
N MET A 135 8.01 1.52 -26.64
CA MET A 135 6.60 1.64 -27.01
C MET A 135 6.27 0.56 -28.03
N VAL A 136 5.29 -0.29 -27.71
CA VAL A 136 4.81 -1.37 -28.58
C VAL A 136 3.40 -1.11 -29.09
N ASP A 137 2.61 -0.32 -28.35
CA ASP A 137 1.29 0.10 -28.75
C ASP A 137 0.91 1.44 -28.12
N HIS A 138 0.15 2.23 -28.88
CA HIS A 138 -0.44 3.48 -28.41
C HIS A 138 -1.76 3.71 -29.11
N SER A 139 -2.84 3.79 -28.35
CA SER A 139 -4.17 4.08 -28.86
C SER A 139 -4.72 5.35 -28.21
N SER A 140 -5.18 6.27 -29.07
CA SER A 140 -5.98 7.42 -28.69
C SER A 140 -7.48 7.20 -28.97
N SER A 141 -7.85 6.01 -29.44
CA SER A 141 -9.26 5.65 -29.64
C SER A 141 -10.01 5.72 -28.31
N PRO A 142 -11.25 6.24 -28.30
CA PRO A 142 -12.00 6.35 -27.06
C PRO A 142 -12.30 4.97 -26.50
N VAL A 143 -11.56 4.62 -25.44
CA VAL A 143 -11.83 3.47 -24.59
C VAL A 143 -12.67 3.97 -23.42
N ALA A 144 -13.51 3.12 -22.85
CA ALA A 144 -14.27 3.46 -21.65
C ALA A 144 -13.36 4.08 -20.58
N PRO A 145 -13.79 5.10 -19.82
CA PRO A 145 -12.97 5.80 -18.83
C PRO A 145 -12.55 4.88 -17.69
N ALA A 146 -13.27 3.77 -17.47
CA ALA A 146 -12.95 2.71 -16.52
C ALA A 146 -13.53 1.38 -17.01
N GLY A 147 -13.00 0.26 -16.50
CA GLY A 147 -13.49 -1.08 -16.84
C GLY A 147 -12.60 -2.15 -16.21
N TYR A 148 -12.83 -3.37 -16.63
CA TYR A 148 -12.24 -4.58 -16.08
C TYR A 148 -11.00 -4.99 -16.88
N PHE A 149 -10.09 -5.70 -16.22
CA PHE A 149 -9.05 -6.47 -16.89
C PHE A 149 -9.61 -7.82 -17.31
N VAL A 150 -9.30 -8.25 -18.52
CA VAL A 150 -9.66 -9.59 -19.00
C VAL A 150 -8.44 -10.23 -19.67
N LEU A 151 -7.93 -11.28 -19.04
CA LEU A 151 -6.96 -12.16 -19.65
C LEU A 151 -7.72 -13.20 -20.47
N ASP A 152 -7.68 -13.08 -21.79
CA ASP A 152 -8.42 -13.93 -22.73
C ASP A 152 -7.45 -14.78 -23.54
N PHE A 153 -7.30 -16.04 -23.18
CA PHE A 153 -6.43 -17.01 -23.87
C PHE A 153 -7.26 -17.85 -24.83
N LYS A 154 -6.79 -17.94 -26.08
CA LYS A 154 -7.47 -18.64 -27.17
C LYS A 154 -6.82 -19.98 -27.53
N GLY A 155 -5.76 -20.36 -26.83
CA GLY A 155 -4.96 -21.55 -27.17
C GLY A 155 -3.80 -21.23 -28.12
N GLY A 156 -3.20 -22.27 -28.66
CA GLY A 156 -2.14 -22.20 -29.73
C GLY A 156 -0.71 -22.01 -29.19
N GLY A 157 -0.48 -22.12 -27.88
CA GLY A 157 0.84 -21.98 -27.29
C GLY A 157 0.71 -21.78 -25.76
N ARG A 158 1.78 -21.28 -25.16
CA ARG A 158 1.84 -21.02 -23.71
C ARG A 158 2.04 -19.55 -23.43
N VAL A 159 1.32 -19.03 -22.42
CA VAL A 159 1.46 -17.69 -21.85
C VAL A 159 1.67 -17.81 -20.36
N GLU A 160 2.62 -17.07 -19.84
CA GLU A 160 2.90 -16.97 -18.41
C GLU A 160 3.01 -15.49 -18.00
N ILE A 161 2.36 -15.12 -16.90
CA ILE A 161 2.33 -13.76 -16.37
C ILE A 161 2.68 -13.82 -14.89
N ARG A 162 3.52 -12.88 -14.43
CA ARG A 162 3.87 -12.75 -13.02
C ARG A 162 4.00 -11.28 -12.62
N ASN A 163 4.07 -11.02 -11.32
CA ASN A 163 4.31 -9.69 -10.75
C ASN A 163 3.29 -8.63 -11.22
N MET A 164 2.03 -9.06 -11.46
CA MET A 164 0.98 -8.17 -11.95
C MET A 164 0.52 -7.22 -10.84
N ARG A 165 0.89 -5.94 -10.97
CA ARG A 165 0.59 -4.89 -10.01
C ARG A 165 0.11 -3.62 -10.69
N LEU A 166 -0.73 -2.87 -9.99
CA LEU A 166 -1.37 -1.66 -10.48
C LEU A 166 -1.15 -0.51 -9.51
N ARG A 167 -0.93 0.68 -10.05
CA ARG A 167 -0.98 1.94 -9.33
C ARG A 167 -2.07 2.82 -9.91
N LEU A 168 -2.92 3.37 -9.03
CA LEU A 168 -3.97 4.31 -9.43
C LEU A 168 -3.34 5.63 -9.89
N LEU A 169 -3.88 6.18 -10.97
CA LEU A 169 -3.58 7.51 -11.48
C LEU A 169 -4.83 8.39 -11.36
N LYS A 170 -4.66 9.71 -11.37
CA LYS A 170 -5.76 10.70 -11.29
C LYS A 170 -6.69 10.43 -10.09
N THR A 171 -6.09 10.37 -8.90
CA THR A 171 -6.81 10.25 -7.64
C THR A 171 -7.10 11.64 -7.07
N ASP A 172 -8.29 11.84 -6.51
CA ASP A 172 -8.64 13.04 -5.78
C ASP A 172 -8.21 12.89 -4.31
N SER A 173 -7.53 13.88 -3.76
CA SER A 173 -7.18 13.88 -2.34
C SER A 173 -8.39 14.27 -1.50
N LEU A 174 -8.79 13.40 -0.57
CA LEU A 174 -9.84 13.70 0.41
C LEU A 174 -9.30 14.39 1.67
N PHE A 175 -7.99 14.39 1.88
CA PHE A 175 -7.33 15.06 2.98
C PHE A 175 -6.17 15.92 2.47
N ASN A 176 -6.19 17.20 2.79
CA ASN A 176 -5.23 18.20 2.30
C ASN A 176 -3.92 18.25 3.09
N GLY A 177 -3.80 17.49 4.20
CA GLY A 177 -2.61 17.47 5.07
C GLY A 177 -2.55 18.62 6.08
N ASN A 178 -3.40 19.66 6.00
CA ASN A 178 -3.31 20.86 6.80
C ASN A 178 -4.42 20.98 7.84
N ASP A 179 -5.64 20.66 7.45
CA ASP A 179 -6.82 20.79 8.32
C ASP A 179 -7.87 19.72 7.99
N LEU A 180 -8.98 19.72 8.72
CA LEU A 180 -10.10 18.80 8.51
C LEU A 180 -11.17 19.37 7.57
N SER A 181 -10.83 20.31 6.67
CA SER A 181 -11.74 20.79 5.63
C SER A 181 -12.22 19.60 4.79
N GLY A 182 -13.52 19.49 4.55
CA GLY A 182 -14.13 18.35 3.87
C GLY A 182 -14.49 17.18 4.79
N TRP A 183 -14.24 17.29 6.09
CA TRP A 183 -14.55 16.28 7.09
C TRP A 183 -15.41 16.84 8.23
N LYS A 184 -16.21 15.98 8.84
CA LYS A 184 -17.06 16.29 10.00
C LYS A 184 -16.88 15.24 11.08
N SER A 185 -16.64 15.67 12.31
CA SER A 185 -16.64 14.79 13.48
C SER A 185 -18.07 14.50 13.93
N THR A 186 -18.35 13.22 14.17
CA THR A 186 -19.62 12.74 14.73
C THR A 186 -19.31 11.84 15.93
N GLY A 187 -19.75 12.25 17.15
CA GLY A 187 -19.59 11.51 18.39
C GLY A 187 -20.85 10.73 18.78
N GLU A 188 -20.75 9.83 19.75
CA GLU A 188 -21.95 9.26 20.39
C GLU A 188 -22.69 10.35 21.16
N PRO A 189 -24.03 10.49 20.98
CA PRO A 189 -24.79 11.35 21.85
C PRO A 189 -24.64 10.84 23.30
N ALA A 190 -24.30 11.74 24.22
CA ALA A 190 -24.10 11.41 25.62
C ALA A 190 -25.28 10.57 26.14
N LYS A 191 -25.05 9.28 26.37
CA LYS A 191 -26.07 8.41 26.99
C LYS A 191 -26.44 9.04 28.32
N LYS A 192 -27.69 9.48 28.49
CA LYS A 192 -28.24 9.94 29.81
C LYS A 192 -28.12 8.73 30.74
N LYS A 193 -27.02 8.68 31.52
CA LYS A 193 -26.90 7.69 32.61
C LYS A 193 -27.99 8.03 33.65
N GLY A 194 -28.84 7.05 33.89
CA GLY A 194 -29.89 7.16 34.90
C GLY A 194 -29.32 7.60 36.26
N GLY A 195 -30.15 8.26 37.07
CA GLY A 195 -29.79 9.06 38.26
C GLY A 195 -28.87 8.45 39.32
N PHE A 196 -28.54 7.16 39.30
CA PHE A 196 -27.68 6.47 40.28
C PHE A 196 -26.16 6.60 39.97
N SER A 197 -25.78 6.85 38.73
CA SER A 197 -24.36 6.95 38.32
C SER A 197 -23.71 8.31 38.65
N ARG A 198 -24.48 9.30 39.09
CA ARG A 198 -23.97 10.61 39.50
C ARG A 198 -23.28 10.66 40.88
N LEU A 199 -23.51 9.62 41.72
CA LEU A 199 -22.95 9.59 43.09
C LEU A 199 -21.53 8.98 43.16
N PHE A 200 -21.04 8.31 42.11
CA PHE A 200 -19.72 7.67 42.10
C PHE A 200 -18.83 8.20 40.95
N GLY A 201 -18.57 9.53 40.94
CA GLY A 201 -17.45 10.13 40.21
C GLY A 201 -17.28 9.73 38.70
N GLY A 202 -18.37 9.42 38.00
CA GLY A 202 -18.33 9.12 36.58
C GLY A 202 -18.01 10.36 35.76
N GLY A 203 -16.79 10.46 35.25
CA GLY A 203 -16.37 11.50 34.30
C GLY A 203 -17.32 11.58 33.11
N LYS A 204 -17.41 12.76 32.47
CA LYS A 204 -18.16 12.93 31.22
C LYS A 204 -17.66 11.89 30.21
N PRO A 205 -18.56 11.21 29.45
CA PRO A 205 -18.10 10.34 28.37
C PRO A 205 -17.20 11.18 27.44
N LYS A 206 -16.01 10.67 27.18
CA LYS A 206 -15.09 11.31 26.24
C LYS A 206 -15.57 11.00 24.84
N GLU A 207 -15.67 12.00 24.00
CA GLU A 207 -15.90 11.84 22.56
C GLU A 207 -14.56 11.77 21.83
N ALA A 208 -14.53 11.12 20.67
CA ALA A 208 -13.33 11.07 19.85
C ALA A 208 -12.90 12.48 19.43
N LYS A 209 -11.65 12.78 19.66
CA LYS A 209 -11.04 14.06 19.30
C LYS A 209 -10.23 13.88 18.03
N TRP A 210 -10.66 14.53 16.97
CA TRP A 210 -9.98 14.51 15.68
C TRP A 210 -9.19 15.81 15.48
N THR A 211 -7.92 15.69 15.16
CA THR A 211 -6.99 16.81 14.94
C THR A 211 -6.05 16.52 13.80
N VAL A 212 -5.37 17.54 13.29
CA VAL A 212 -4.27 17.34 12.33
C VAL A 212 -2.93 17.51 13.05
N VAL A 213 -2.09 16.50 12.99
CA VAL A 213 -0.77 16.48 13.62
C VAL A 213 0.26 16.04 12.58
N ARG A 214 1.24 16.89 12.28
CA ARG A 214 2.33 16.61 11.33
C ARG A 214 1.82 16.12 9.96
N GLY A 215 0.80 16.77 9.41
CA GLY A 215 0.23 16.40 8.12
C GLY A 215 -0.61 15.12 8.11
N MET A 216 -1.01 14.62 9.27
CA MET A 216 -1.84 13.42 9.43
C MET A 216 -3.09 13.75 10.22
N ILE A 217 -4.20 13.11 9.92
CA ILE A 217 -5.38 13.05 10.77
C ILE A 217 -5.01 12.19 11.98
N HIS A 218 -5.18 12.72 13.18
CA HIS A 218 -4.98 12.00 14.43
C HIS A 218 -6.31 11.93 15.17
N GLY A 219 -6.78 10.71 15.44
CA GLY A 219 -7.95 10.41 16.24
C GLY A 219 -7.54 9.89 17.61
N ALA A 220 -7.98 10.58 18.66
CA ALA A 220 -7.65 10.27 20.04
C ALA A 220 -8.90 10.30 20.93
N GLU A 221 -8.78 9.71 22.11
CA GLU A 221 -9.81 9.67 23.16
C GLU A 221 -11.02 8.78 22.80
N GLY A 222 -12.23 9.12 23.19
CA GLY A 222 -13.41 8.30 23.20
C GLY A 222 -14.00 7.84 21.86
N PRO A 223 -15.20 7.20 21.86
CA PRO A 223 -15.85 6.73 20.66
C PRO A 223 -16.30 7.86 19.74
N GLY A 224 -16.19 7.64 18.41
CA GLY A 224 -16.64 8.59 17.42
C GLY A 224 -16.17 8.24 16.00
N GLN A 225 -16.58 9.06 15.05
CA GLN A 225 -16.15 8.96 13.67
C GLN A 225 -15.80 10.31 13.08
N LEU A 226 -14.91 10.30 12.10
CA LEU A 226 -14.61 11.43 11.24
C LEU A 226 -15.12 11.08 9.84
N GLU A 227 -16.21 11.72 9.41
CA GLU A 227 -16.89 11.42 8.16
C GLU A 227 -16.63 12.46 7.08
N SER A 228 -16.57 12.04 5.82
CA SER A 228 -16.45 12.93 4.66
C SER A 228 -17.75 13.73 4.47
N LEU A 229 -17.64 15.00 4.07
CA LEU A 229 -18.78 15.80 3.67
C LEU A 229 -19.37 15.34 2.33
N LEU A 230 -18.53 14.75 1.46
CA LEU A 230 -18.94 14.16 0.20
C LEU A 230 -19.39 12.72 0.39
N GLN A 231 -20.33 12.29 -0.44
CA GLN A 231 -20.85 10.92 -0.48
C GLN A 231 -20.36 10.19 -1.72
N PHE A 232 -20.05 8.90 -1.57
CA PHE A 232 -19.47 8.05 -2.59
C PHE A 232 -20.33 6.79 -2.79
N GLY A 233 -20.67 6.47 -4.03
CA GLY A 233 -21.36 5.23 -4.40
C GLY A 233 -20.38 4.16 -4.85
N ASP A 234 -19.89 4.30 -6.09
CA ASP A 234 -18.88 3.43 -6.68
C ASP A 234 -17.54 4.16 -6.70
N PHE A 235 -16.52 3.58 -6.07
CA PHE A 235 -15.24 4.25 -5.86
C PHE A 235 -14.09 3.25 -5.60
N ILE A 236 -12.86 3.76 -5.71
CA ILE A 236 -11.67 3.14 -5.12
C ILE A 236 -11.08 4.14 -4.13
N LEU A 237 -11.05 3.78 -2.85
CA LEU A 237 -10.43 4.55 -1.77
C LEU A 237 -9.06 3.96 -1.46
N GLN A 238 -8.09 4.81 -1.20
CA GLN A 238 -6.79 4.42 -0.66
C GLN A 238 -6.41 5.33 0.50
N ALA A 239 -6.03 4.75 1.63
CA ALA A 239 -5.61 5.48 2.83
C ALA A 239 -4.52 4.71 3.57
N ASP A 240 -3.55 5.43 4.11
CA ASP A 240 -2.57 4.88 5.04
C ASP A 240 -3.08 5.06 6.46
N VAL A 241 -3.17 3.98 7.21
CA VAL A 241 -3.70 3.96 8.58
C VAL A 241 -2.69 3.33 9.51
N ARG A 242 -2.48 3.94 10.69
CA ARG A 242 -1.65 3.42 11.77
C ARG A 242 -2.40 3.41 13.08
N ILE A 243 -2.48 2.28 13.72
CA ILE A 243 -3.04 2.15 15.07
C ILE A 243 -1.89 2.21 16.06
N ASN A 244 -1.89 3.23 16.93
CA ASN A 244 -0.88 3.43 17.95
C ASN A 244 -1.29 2.64 19.20
N SER A 245 -0.76 1.43 19.35
CA SER A 245 -1.04 0.57 20.49
C SER A 245 -0.01 0.79 21.58
N LYS A 246 -0.48 1.06 22.80
CA LYS A 246 0.36 1.17 24.01
C LYS A 246 0.65 -0.19 24.62
N ARG A 247 -0.12 -1.23 24.27
CA ARG A 247 0.01 -2.60 24.79
C ARG A 247 -0.04 -3.61 23.65
N SER A 248 0.87 -4.57 23.67
CA SER A 248 0.84 -5.70 22.74
C SER A 248 -0.37 -6.60 23.00
N GLY A 249 -1.09 -6.99 21.93
CA GLY A 249 -2.24 -7.88 22.03
C GLY A 249 -3.58 -7.22 22.35
N GLU A 250 -3.64 -5.90 22.47
CA GLU A 250 -4.88 -5.16 22.71
C GLU A 250 -5.76 -5.22 21.46
N ARG A 251 -6.94 -5.79 21.59
CA ARG A 251 -7.95 -5.87 20.53
C ARG A 251 -8.82 -4.63 20.58
N ARG A 252 -8.41 -3.60 19.81
CA ARG A 252 -9.18 -2.37 19.64
C ARG A 252 -9.84 -2.38 18.28
N ARG A 253 -11.04 -1.89 18.22
CA ARG A 253 -11.83 -1.88 17.01
C ARG A 253 -11.66 -0.54 16.30
N TYR A 254 -11.01 -0.57 15.14
CA TYR A 254 -10.87 0.58 14.25
C TYR A 254 -11.33 0.18 12.86
N ALA A 255 -12.03 1.06 12.18
CA ALA A 255 -12.56 0.75 10.87
C ALA A 255 -12.56 1.97 9.94
N ILE A 256 -12.52 1.66 8.64
CA ILE A 256 -12.97 2.56 7.60
C ILE A 256 -14.41 2.18 7.26
N LEU A 257 -15.33 3.13 7.43
CA LEU A 257 -16.72 2.99 7.03
C LEU A 257 -16.92 3.56 5.63
N PHE A 258 -17.84 2.99 4.88
CA PHE A 258 -18.24 3.56 3.59
C PHE A 258 -19.70 3.26 3.29
N ARG A 259 -20.32 4.08 2.45
CA ARG A 259 -21.74 4.07 2.17
C ARG A 259 -22.59 4.19 3.43
N GLY A 260 -22.08 4.94 4.43
CA GLY A 260 -22.80 5.24 5.65
C GLY A 260 -23.76 6.42 5.50
N ASP A 261 -24.75 6.52 6.39
CA ASP A 261 -25.63 7.68 6.45
C ASP A 261 -24.92 8.84 7.16
N PRO A 262 -24.98 10.07 6.61
CA PRO A 262 -24.35 11.24 7.23
C PRO A 262 -24.84 11.48 8.66
N GLY A 263 -23.93 11.71 9.59
CA GLY A 263 -24.23 11.97 11.00
C GLY A 263 -24.66 10.76 11.82
N GLN A 264 -24.70 9.55 11.23
CA GLN A 264 -25.06 8.34 11.93
C GLN A 264 -23.81 7.52 12.26
N LEU A 265 -23.45 7.49 13.55
CA LEU A 265 -22.26 6.80 14.06
C LEU A 265 -22.28 5.30 13.74
N GLY A 266 -21.19 4.80 13.17
CA GLY A 266 -21.03 3.38 12.85
C GLY A 266 -21.96 2.86 11.75
N SER A 267 -22.56 3.75 10.95
CA SER A 267 -23.36 3.41 9.78
C SER A 267 -22.45 3.08 8.59
N GLY A 268 -22.89 2.18 7.73
CA GLY A 268 -22.15 1.77 6.52
C GLY A 268 -21.54 0.37 6.61
N TYR A 269 -20.89 -0.04 5.51
CA TYR A 269 -19.97 -1.17 5.54
C TYR A 269 -18.75 -0.83 6.38
N GLU A 270 -18.25 -1.78 7.13
CA GLU A 270 -17.17 -1.60 8.09
C GLU A 270 -15.96 -2.46 7.69
N VAL A 271 -14.91 -1.83 7.15
CA VAL A 271 -13.62 -2.48 6.86
C VAL A 271 -12.72 -2.35 8.09
N ASN A 272 -12.42 -3.46 8.70
CA ASN A 272 -11.51 -3.50 9.85
C ASN A 272 -10.09 -3.11 9.44
N VAL A 273 -9.44 -2.22 10.22
CA VAL A 273 -8.04 -1.82 10.00
C VAL A 273 -7.13 -2.24 11.17
N GLN A 274 -7.63 -3.05 12.09
CA GLN A 274 -6.84 -3.57 13.19
C GLN A 274 -5.80 -4.59 12.70
N PRO A 275 -4.56 -4.55 13.22
CA PRO A 275 -3.54 -5.54 12.94
C PRO A 275 -4.04 -6.98 13.18
N GLY A 276 -3.79 -7.87 12.22
CA GLY A 276 -4.27 -9.25 12.27
C GLY A 276 -5.68 -9.49 11.72
N ALA A 277 -6.42 -8.42 11.40
CA ALA A 277 -7.76 -8.52 10.80
C ALA A 277 -7.98 -7.44 9.72
N THR A 278 -6.93 -6.75 9.29
CA THR A 278 -6.99 -5.66 8.31
C THR A 278 -7.64 -6.15 7.02
N GLY A 279 -8.67 -5.42 6.59
CA GLY A 279 -9.43 -5.72 5.38
C GLY A 279 -10.65 -6.62 5.57
N ALA A 280 -10.88 -7.21 6.75
CA ALA A 280 -12.12 -7.94 7.04
C ALA A 280 -13.33 -7.00 6.97
N LEU A 281 -14.43 -7.46 6.38
CA LEU A 281 -15.74 -6.77 6.42
C LEU A 281 -16.50 -7.27 7.65
N MET A 282 -16.66 -6.41 8.64
CA MET A 282 -17.23 -6.75 9.94
C MET A 282 -18.65 -7.32 9.80
N GLY A 283 -18.82 -8.54 10.36
CA GLY A 283 -20.10 -9.25 10.29
C GLY A 283 -20.43 -9.90 8.95
N LEU A 284 -19.56 -9.77 7.92
CA LEU A 284 -19.79 -10.31 6.58
C LEU A 284 -18.75 -11.33 6.16
N THR A 285 -17.46 -10.97 6.20
CA THR A 285 -16.38 -11.90 5.82
C THR A 285 -15.06 -11.54 6.50
N THR A 286 -14.22 -12.54 6.71
CA THR A 286 -12.88 -12.37 7.27
C THR A 286 -11.88 -12.08 6.15
N ALA A 287 -10.79 -11.39 6.48
CA ALA A 287 -9.65 -11.26 5.59
C ALA A 287 -8.92 -12.62 5.45
N ARG A 288 -8.53 -12.98 4.23
CA ARG A 288 -7.83 -14.26 3.96
C ARG A 288 -6.37 -14.28 4.44
N ARG A 289 -5.78 -13.10 4.69
CA ARG A 289 -4.40 -12.96 5.16
C ARG A 289 -4.33 -11.90 6.25
N ASN A 290 -3.46 -12.12 7.22
CA ASN A 290 -3.19 -11.15 8.28
C ASN A 290 -2.08 -10.20 7.81
N ILE A 291 -2.45 -8.97 7.48
CA ILE A 291 -1.54 -7.90 7.04
C ILE A 291 -1.60 -6.76 8.04
N GLY A 292 -0.48 -6.06 8.18
CA GLY A 292 -0.33 -4.92 9.09
C GLY A 292 0.13 -5.31 10.49
N ALA A 293 0.84 -4.39 11.13
CA ALA A 293 1.31 -4.52 12.51
C ALA A 293 0.99 -3.25 13.30
N ALA A 294 0.84 -3.38 14.62
CA ALA A 294 0.65 -2.24 15.50
C ALA A 294 1.83 -1.25 15.38
N ASN A 295 1.54 0.04 15.46
CA ASN A 295 2.52 1.13 15.35
C ASN A 295 3.19 1.25 13.96
N GLN A 296 2.68 0.56 12.94
CA GLN A 296 3.13 0.68 11.56
C GLN A 296 1.96 1.12 10.67
N PHE A 297 2.26 1.93 9.65
CA PHE A 297 1.27 2.26 8.66
C PHE A 297 0.97 1.03 7.81
N VAL A 298 -0.30 0.81 7.54
CA VAL A 298 -0.81 -0.11 6.53
C VAL A 298 -1.59 0.69 5.50
N THR A 299 -1.30 0.49 4.22
CA THR A 299 -2.08 1.07 3.13
C THR A 299 -3.30 0.20 2.88
N VAL A 300 -4.48 0.72 3.16
CA VAL A 300 -5.76 0.05 2.88
C VAL A 300 -6.33 0.60 1.59
N THR A 301 -6.61 -0.28 0.62
CA THR A 301 -7.31 0.06 -0.62
C THR A 301 -8.65 -0.66 -0.64
N ILE A 302 -9.73 0.08 -0.86
CA ILE A 302 -11.11 -0.43 -0.92
C ILE A 302 -11.68 -0.09 -2.29
N ALA A 303 -12.01 -1.09 -3.10
CA ALA A 303 -12.80 -0.92 -4.30
C ALA A 303 -14.24 -1.37 -4.01
N ALA A 304 -15.19 -0.45 -4.15
CA ALA A 304 -16.62 -0.73 -4.02
C ALA A 304 -17.32 -0.36 -5.32
N HIS A 305 -17.92 -1.35 -5.97
CA HIS A 305 -18.67 -1.18 -7.22
C HIS A 305 -19.94 -2.02 -7.21
N GLY A 306 -21.10 -1.37 -7.29
CA GLY A 306 -22.38 -2.04 -7.08
C GLY A 306 -22.38 -2.77 -5.74
N ARG A 307 -22.60 -4.08 -5.75
CA ARG A 307 -22.57 -4.94 -4.54
C ARG A 307 -21.21 -5.61 -4.30
N HIS A 308 -20.25 -5.42 -5.20
CA HIS A 308 -18.93 -6.02 -5.08
C HIS A 308 -18.00 -5.12 -4.29
N ILE A 309 -17.28 -5.70 -3.33
CA ILE A 309 -16.34 -5.03 -2.44
C ILE A 309 -15.04 -5.84 -2.44
N GLN A 310 -13.94 -5.22 -2.82
CA GLN A 310 -12.62 -5.83 -2.76
C GLN A 310 -11.69 -4.96 -1.93
N VAL A 311 -10.88 -5.59 -1.06
CA VAL A 311 -9.95 -4.88 -0.17
C VAL A 311 -8.54 -5.42 -0.33
N TRP A 312 -7.58 -4.50 -0.40
CA TRP A 312 -6.15 -4.78 -0.32
C TRP A 312 -5.57 -4.12 0.94
N ALA A 313 -4.67 -4.83 1.60
CA ALA A 313 -3.86 -4.31 2.69
C ALA A 313 -2.39 -4.41 2.25
N ASP A 314 -1.63 -3.29 2.32
CA ASP A 314 -0.27 -3.15 1.77
C ASP A 314 -0.14 -3.74 0.37
N GLY A 315 -1.14 -3.46 -0.46
CA GLY A 315 -1.22 -3.94 -1.82
C GLY A 315 -1.62 -5.41 -1.99
N VAL A 316 -1.69 -6.21 -0.95
CA VAL A 316 -2.11 -7.61 -1.02
C VAL A 316 -3.63 -7.71 -0.94
N ALA A 317 -4.28 -8.38 -1.90
CA ALA A 317 -5.72 -8.61 -1.88
C ALA A 317 -6.09 -9.53 -0.70
N VAL A 318 -6.88 -9.03 0.24
CA VAL A 318 -7.26 -9.74 1.47
C VAL A 318 -8.74 -10.08 1.53
N THR A 319 -9.59 -9.33 0.83
CA THR A 319 -11.04 -9.55 0.77
C THR A 319 -11.54 -9.37 -0.64
N ASP A 320 -12.41 -10.26 -1.07
CA ASP A 320 -13.14 -10.24 -2.34
C ASP A 320 -14.55 -10.74 -2.04
N PHE A 321 -15.51 -9.83 -1.99
CA PHE A 321 -16.85 -10.10 -1.46
C PHE A 321 -17.93 -9.53 -2.37
N ASN A 322 -18.87 -10.38 -2.78
CA ASN A 322 -20.08 -9.95 -3.48
C ASN A 322 -21.26 -10.08 -2.52
N ASP A 323 -21.89 -8.96 -2.18
CA ASP A 323 -23.01 -8.92 -1.24
C ASP A 323 -24.29 -9.40 -1.92
N ALA A 324 -24.62 -10.66 -1.71
CA ALA A 324 -25.81 -11.30 -2.27
C ALA A 324 -27.11 -11.02 -1.49
N ARG A 325 -27.01 -10.32 -0.34
CA ARG A 325 -28.20 -9.97 0.47
C ARG A 325 -29.14 -9.05 -0.33
N PRO A 326 -30.43 -8.97 0.03
CA PRO A 326 -31.34 -7.98 -0.57
C PRO A 326 -30.82 -6.54 -0.44
N GLU A 327 -31.12 -5.68 -1.40
CA GLU A 327 -30.77 -4.26 -1.32
C GLU A 327 -31.59 -3.57 -0.24
N GLY A 328 -30.95 -2.77 0.59
CA GLY A 328 -31.60 -2.05 1.69
C GLY A 328 -30.79 -0.89 2.22
N ALA A 329 -31.32 -0.23 3.23
CA ALA A 329 -30.71 0.98 3.78
C ALA A 329 -29.58 0.69 4.80
N ASN A 330 -29.57 -0.47 5.43
CA ASN A 330 -28.66 -0.79 6.52
C ASN A 330 -27.61 -1.84 6.13
N PRO A 331 -26.35 -1.47 5.80
CA PRO A 331 -25.32 -2.41 5.39
C PRO A 331 -24.98 -3.50 6.40
N LYS A 332 -25.39 -3.38 7.66
CA LYS A 332 -25.26 -4.46 8.66
C LYS A 332 -26.26 -5.59 8.47
N LYS A 333 -27.37 -5.32 7.78
CA LYS A 333 -28.46 -6.30 7.54
C LYS A 333 -28.65 -6.57 6.05
N ASP A 334 -28.48 -5.58 5.22
CA ASP A 334 -28.82 -5.57 3.80
C ASP A 334 -27.58 -5.25 2.94
N ALA A 335 -27.64 -5.54 1.63
CA ALA A 335 -26.70 -4.98 0.69
C ALA A 335 -27.03 -3.49 0.44
N ARG A 336 -26.00 -2.67 0.25
CA ARG A 336 -26.20 -1.24 -0.08
C ARG A 336 -25.24 -0.81 -1.17
N SER A 337 -25.79 -0.39 -2.29
CA SER A 337 -25.03 0.19 -3.42
C SER A 337 -25.21 1.70 -3.54
N THR A 338 -26.16 2.29 -2.78
CA THR A 338 -26.42 3.72 -2.80
C THR A 338 -25.26 4.52 -2.19
N PRO A 339 -25.00 5.77 -2.67
CA PRO A 339 -23.96 6.62 -2.11
C PRO A 339 -24.16 6.90 -0.63
N GLY A 340 -23.04 7.06 0.07
CA GLY A 340 -22.97 7.47 1.47
C GLY A 340 -21.58 7.97 1.82
N VAL A 341 -21.40 8.37 3.07
CA VAL A 341 -20.13 8.93 3.55
C VAL A 341 -19.05 7.86 3.67
N ILE A 342 -17.80 8.28 3.52
CA ILE A 342 -16.61 7.55 3.97
C ILE A 342 -16.25 8.09 5.35
N ALA A 343 -15.97 7.22 6.32
CA ALA A 343 -15.59 7.67 7.65
C ALA A 343 -14.49 6.81 8.27
N PHE A 344 -13.68 7.42 9.12
CA PHE A 344 -12.77 6.73 10.04
C PHE A 344 -13.48 6.61 11.38
N TYR A 345 -13.54 5.40 11.90
CA TYR A 345 -14.40 5.06 13.03
C TYR A 345 -13.65 4.35 14.15
N THR A 346 -13.90 4.77 15.37
CA THR A 346 -13.48 4.08 16.59
C THR A 346 -14.62 4.02 17.59
N PRO A 347 -15.00 2.84 18.09
CA PRO A 347 -15.95 2.71 19.19
C PRO A 347 -15.30 2.73 20.57
N GLU A 348 -13.97 2.88 20.66
CA GLU A 348 -13.20 2.70 21.89
C GLU A 348 -13.04 3.99 22.68
N ASP A 349 -12.99 3.90 24.03
CA ASP A 349 -12.85 5.06 24.94
C ASP A 349 -11.43 5.68 24.93
N ASP A 350 -10.43 4.99 24.40
CA ASP A 350 -9.03 5.38 24.39
C ASP A 350 -8.40 5.22 23.01
N ALA A 351 -9.09 5.69 21.99
CA ALA A 351 -8.64 5.68 20.62
C ALA A 351 -7.25 6.33 20.45
N ASP A 352 -6.43 5.77 19.55
CA ASP A 352 -5.16 6.34 19.13
C ASP A 352 -4.84 5.83 17.72
N ILE A 353 -5.21 6.63 16.71
CA ILE A 353 -5.11 6.28 15.29
C ILE A 353 -4.56 7.47 14.49
N ASP A 354 -3.66 7.18 13.56
CA ASP A 354 -3.17 8.16 12.58
C ASP A 354 -3.55 7.74 11.16
N ILE A 355 -3.96 8.73 10.35
CA ILE A 355 -4.39 8.51 8.97
C ILE A 355 -3.73 9.56 8.08
N ARG A 356 -3.26 9.14 6.92
CA ARG A 356 -2.67 10.03 5.91
C ARG A 356 -2.94 9.51 4.49
N ASN A 357 -2.57 10.27 3.48
CA ASN A 357 -2.65 9.89 2.06
C ASN A 357 -4.03 9.38 1.65
N VAL A 358 -5.10 10.03 2.17
CA VAL A 358 -6.47 9.65 1.86
C VAL A 358 -6.84 10.15 0.47
N ARG A 359 -7.04 9.24 -0.46
CA ARG A 359 -7.34 9.54 -1.87
C ARG A 359 -8.44 8.63 -2.41
N VAL A 360 -9.21 9.15 -3.34
CA VAL A 360 -10.34 8.43 -3.93
C VAL A 360 -10.33 8.57 -5.45
N VAL A 361 -10.82 7.55 -6.13
CA VAL A 361 -11.23 7.57 -7.52
C VAL A 361 -12.70 7.26 -7.56
N GLN A 362 -13.52 8.18 -8.05
CA GLN A 362 -14.94 7.89 -8.33
C GLN A 362 -15.03 7.06 -9.62
N LEU A 363 -15.75 5.96 -9.53
CA LEU A 363 -16.00 5.09 -10.68
C LEU A 363 -17.30 5.50 -11.38
N PRO A 364 -17.36 5.43 -12.71
CA PRO A 364 -18.59 5.70 -13.43
C PRO A 364 -19.65 4.61 -13.15
N LYS A 365 -20.92 4.96 -13.20
CA LYS A 365 -22.03 4.02 -12.98
C LYS A 365 -22.13 2.93 -14.05
N THR A 366 -21.65 3.20 -15.26
CA THR A 366 -21.69 2.28 -16.40
C THR A 366 -20.28 2.06 -16.94
N PHE A 367 -19.92 0.80 -17.17
CA PHE A 367 -18.66 0.38 -17.75
C PHE A 367 -18.89 -0.24 -19.13
N GLY A 368 -18.03 0.10 -20.08
CA GLY A 368 -17.87 -0.69 -21.28
C GLY A 368 -18.93 -0.53 -22.37
N LEU A 369 -19.57 0.61 -22.48
CA LEU A 369 -20.19 1.03 -23.72
C LEU A 369 -19.43 2.28 -24.20
N GLY A 370 -18.27 2.05 -24.80
CA GLY A 370 -17.76 3.03 -25.76
C GLY A 370 -18.85 3.29 -26.82
N PRO A 371 -18.90 4.48 -27.46
CA PRO A 371 -19.85 4.71 -28.51
C PRO A 371 -19.71 3.56 -29.50
N LYS A 372 -20.79 2.81 -29.75
CA LYS A 372 -20.87 1.92 -30.90
C LYS A 372 -20.30 2.70 -32.07
N LYS A 373 -19.33 2.17 -32.81
CA LYS A 373 -19.04 2.62 -34.15
C LYS A 373 -20.37 2.60 -34.87
N THR A 374 -21.02 3.73 -34.91
CA THR A 374 -22.13 3.95 -35.84
C THR A 374 -21.40 3.93 -37.18
N GLU A 375 -21.49 2.82 -37.91
CA GLU A 375 -21.35 2.86 -39.34
C GLU A 375 -22.13 4.06 -39.77
N LEU A 376 -21.51 4.97 -40.52
CA LEU A 376 -22.18 6.02 -41.26
C LEU A 376 -23.10 5.31 -42.27
N THR A 377 -24.24 4.85 -41.78
CA THR A 377 -25.40 4.60 -42.63
C THR A 377 -25.90 5.98 -43.03
N ALA A 378 -25.95 6.19 -44.33
CA ALA A 378 -26.38 7.41 -45.02
C ALA A 378 -27.43 8.17 -44.21
N MET A 379 -27.24 9.49 -44.08
CA MET A 379 -28.22 10.41 -43.51
C MET A 379 -29.62 10.02 -44.02
N PRO A 380 -30.60 9.81 -43.17
CA PRO A 380 -31.97 9.74 -43.59
C PRO A 380 -32.27 11.08 -44.26
N GLN A 381 -32.70 11.03 -45.52
CA GLN A 381 -33.32 12.19 -46.18
C GLN A 381 -34.42 12.70 -45.28
N ALA A 382 -34.50 14.03 -45.13
CA ALA A 382 -35.52 14.71 -44.38
C ALA A 382 -36.91 14.15 -44.78
N PRO A 383 -37.79 13.88 -43.83
CA PRO A 383 -39.15 13.45 -44.16
C PRO A 383 -39.80 14.53 -44.99
N ILE A 384 -40.30 14.11 -46.16
CA ILE A 384 -41.20 14.91 -47.01
C ILE A 384 -42.34 15.38 -46.10
N ALA A 385 -42.56 16.68 -46.03
CA ALA A 385 -43.63 17.30 -45.27
C ALA A 385 -44.96 16.59 -45.56
N PRO A 386 -45.73 16.21 -44.54
CA PRO A 386 -47.06 15.66 -44.76
C PRO A 386 -47.93 16.75 -45.35
N THR A 387 -48.62 16.41 -46.48
CA THR A 387 -49.62 17.17 -47.08
C THR A 387 -50.71 17.54 -46.05
N LEU A 388 -50.93 18.84 -45.87
CA LEU A 388 -51.95 19.40 -45.00
C LEU A 388 -53.34 18.82 -45.41
N PRO A 389 -54.10 18.31 -44.46
CA PRO A 389 -55.50 18.02 -44.70
C PRO A 389 -56.25 19.34 -44.87
N SER A 390 -57.14 19.36 -45.90
CA SER A 390 -58.05 20.47 -46.26
C SER A 390 -58.79 20.96 -45.02
N MET A 391 -58.74 22.25 -44.78
CA MET A 391 -59.52 22.96 -43.76
C MET A 391 -61.01 22.79 -43.95
N PRO A 392 -61.80 22.53 -42.93
CA PRO A 392 -63.21 22.72 -42.96
C PRO A 392 -63.51 24.21 -42.95
N THR A 393 -64.51 24.57 -43.75
CA THR A 393 -65.13 25.92 -43.98
C THR A 393 -65.50 26.61 -42.66
N PRO A 394 -65.20 27.91 -42.50
CA PRO A 394 -65.49 28.64 -41.28
C PRO A 394 -66.99 28.84 -41.04
N GLN A 395 -67.45 28.46 -39.87
CA GLN A 395 -68.69 28.93 -39.31
C GLN A 395 -68.56 30.36 -38.78
N ALA A 396 -69.52 31.19 -39.05
CA ALA A 396 -69.60 32.61 -38.80
C ALA A 396 -69.54 33.02 -37.31
N PRO A 397 -69.47 34.31 -37.00
CA PRO A 397 -68.59 34.93 -36.05
C PRO A 397 -69.13 34.97 -34.61
N ALA A 398 -68.29 34.65 -33.62
CA ALA A 398 -68.52 35.10 -32.26
C ALA A 398 -67.98 36.55 -32.18
N GLY A 399 -68.68 37.40 -31.48
CA GLY A 399 -68.57 38.83 -31.43
C GLY A 399 -67.24 39.50 -31.14
N PRO A 400 -67.15 40.81 -31.23
CA PRO A 400 -65.89 41.57 -31.30
C PRO A 400 -64.98 41.56 -30.05
N ASP A 401 -65.45 41.00 -28.95
CA ASP A 401 -64.64 41.01 -27.67
C ASP A 401 -63.62 39.86 -27.51
N ALA A 402 -63.78 38.75 -28.24
CA ALA A 402 -62.88 37.61 -28.13
C ALA A 402 -61.52 37.85 -28.84
N GLY A 403 -61.51 38.65 -29.92
CA GLY A 403 -60.27 39.00 -30.63
C GLY A 403 -59.42 39.99 -29.89
N ALA A 404 -59.98 40.91 -29.15
CA ALA A 404 -59.25 41.87 -28.33
C ALA A 404 -58.57 41.20 -27.11
N ALA A 405 -59.25 40.26 -26.47
CA ALA A 405 -58.69 39.49 -25.34
C ALA A 405 -57.54 38.58 -25.80
N ALA A 406 -57.65 37.92 -26.94
CA ALA A 406 -56.58 37.09 -27.50
C ALA A 406 -55.34 37.92 -27.87
N LEU A 407 -55.50 39.08 -28.50
CA LEU A 407 -54.42 40.00 -28.83
C LEU A 407 -53.73 40.55 -27.57
N GLN A 408 -54.47 40.90 -26.54
CA GLN A 408 -53.98 41.38 -25.27
C GLN A 408 -53.18 40.29 -24.55
N GLN A 409 -53.62 39.05 -24.59
CA GLN A 409 -52.88 37.89 -24.01
C GLN A 409 -51.59 37.59 -24.78
N GLN A 410 -51.58 37.73 -26.10
CA GLN A 410 -50.40 37.58 -26.93
C GLN A 410 -49.36 38.70 -26.69
N LEU A 411 -49.83 39.95 -26.56
CA LEU A 411 -48.95 41.08 -26.17
C LEU A 411 -48.35 40.88 -24.79
N GLN A 412 -49.11 40.41 -23.81
CA GLN A 412 -48.63 40.11 -22.47
C GLN A 412 -47.59 38.97 -22.46
N GLN A 413 -47.81 37.91 -23.26
CA GLN A 413 -46.81 36.83 -23.42
C GLN A 413 -45.53 37.33 -24.08
N GLN A 414 -45.61 38.22 -25.08
CA GLN A 414 -44.43 38.86 -25.70
C GLN A 414 -43.65 39.71 -24.70
N GLN A 415 -44.36 40.51 -23.89
CA GLN A 415 -43.68 41.33 -22.84
C GLN A 415 -42.99 40.47 -21.78
N ILE A 416 -43.63 39.36 -21.36
CA ILE A 416 -43.00 38.41 -20.42
C ILE A 416 -41.78 37.73 -21.05
N ALA A 417 -41.83 37.38 -22.34
CA ALA A 417 -40.69 36.79 -23.04
C ALA A 417 -39.54 37.79 -23.19
N GLN A 418 -39.82 39.07 -23.49
CA GLN A 418 -38.82 40.12 -23.54
C GLN A 418 -38.17 40.37 -22.19
N MET A 419 -38.95 40.50 -21.10
CA MET A 419 -38.39 40.67 -19.74
C MET A 419 -37.50 39.49 -19.31
N LYS A 420 -37.88 38.24 -19.64
CA LYS A 420 -37.07 37.06 -19.39
C LYS A 420 -35.76 37.10 -20.18
N GLN A 421 -35.79 37.56 -21.40
CA GLN A 421 -34.61 37.67 -22.26
C GLN A 421 -33.68 38.78 -21.72
N GLU A 422 -34.22 39.93 -21.30
CA GLU A 422 -33.44 41.00 -20.69
C GLU A 422 -32.80 40.58 -19.38
N GLN A 423 -33.52 39.87 -18.50
CA GLN A 423 -32.97 39.34 -17.24
C GLN A 423 -31.81 38.35 -17.52
N LYS A 424 -31.96 37.48 -18.52
CA LYS A 424 -30.94 36.55 -18.92
C LYS A 424 -29.67 37.25 -19.41
N THR A 425 -29.84 38.29 -20.25
CA THR A 425 -28.72 39.10 -20.75
C THR A 425 -28.02 39.87 -19.64
N GLN A 426 -28.77 40.41 -18.67
CA GLN A 426 -28.18 41.07 -17.49
C GLN A 426 -27.39 40.09 -16.61
N GLN A 427 -27.92 38.87 -16.41
CA GLN A 427 -27.22 37.84 -15.64
C GLN A 427 -25.91 37.38 -16.33
N GLU A 428 -25.94 37.18 -17.64
CA GLU A 428 -24.75 36.89 -18.43
C GLU A 428 -23.69 38.00 -18.30
N ALA A 429 -24.08 39.26 -18.35
CA ALA A 429 -23.17 40.40 -18.22
C ALA A 429 -22.55 40.49 -16.82
N GLN A 430 -23.31 40.20 -15.76
CA GLN A 430 -22.81 40.15 -14.41
C GLN A 430 -21.78 39.02 -14.19
N LEU A 431 -22.08 37.82 -14.70
CA LEU A 431 -21.16 36.69 -14.63
C LEU A 431 -19.88 36.93 -15.43
N LEU A 432 -19.95 37.57 -16.59
CA LEU A 432 -18.79 37.98 -17.38
C LEU A 432 -17.89 38.96 -16.60
N GLN A 433 -18.47 39.96 -15.95
CA GLN A 433 -17.71 40.87 -15.10
C GLN A 433 -17.06 40.12 -13.91
N GLN A 434 -17.75 39.17 -13.33
CA GLN A 434 -17.22 38.36 -12.24
C GLN A 434 -16.02 37.50 -12.73
N ALA A 435 -16.14 36.84 -13.89
CA ALA A 435 -15.07 36.07 -14.49
C ALA A 435 -13.82 36.90 -14.75
N LEU A 436 -13.99 38.15 -15.22
CA LEU A 436 -12.86 39.08 -15.48
C LEU A 436 -12.15 39.57 -14.21
N ARG A 437 -12.84 39.60 -13.07
CA ARG A 437 -12.28 39.99 -11.76
C ARG A 437 -11.63 38.85 -11.03
N THR A 438 -11.91 37.61 -11.40
CA THR A 438 -11.39 36.40 -10.75
C THR A 438 -10.01 36.07 -11.31
N THR A 439 -9.02 35.96 -10.45
CA THR A 439 -7.63 35.63 -10.83
C THR A 439 -7.32 34.13 -10.79
N ASP A 440 -8.13 33.36 -10.08
CA ASP A 440 -7.99 31.90 -10.00
C ASP A 440 -8.61 31.23 -11.26
N PRO A 441 -7.80 30.52 -12.07
CA PRO A 441 -8.29 29.88 -13.28
C PRO A 441 -9.39 28.86 -13.06
N ALA A 442 -9.37 28.14 -11.93
CA ALA A 442 -10.40 27.13 -11.62
C ALA A 442 -11.78 27.80 -11.37
N GLN A 443 -11.79 28.90 -10.63
CA GLN A 443 -12.99 29.69 -10.41
C GLN A 443 -13.47 30.37 -11.70
N GLN A 444 -12.56 30.87 -12.54
CA GLN A 444 -12.91 31.42 -13.85
C GLN A 444 -13.65 30.40 -14.73
N ILE A 445 -13.15 29.16 -14.79
CA ILE A 445 -13.78 28.06 -15.53
C ILE A 445 -15.23 27.85 -15.04
N ALA A 446 -15.41 27.78 -13.72
CA ALA A 446 -16.76 27.57 -13.14
C ALA A 446 -17.75 28.70 -13.49
N ILE A 447 -17.27 29.95 -13.54
CA ILE A 447 -18.11 31.09 -13.93
C ILE A 447 -18.44 31.04 -15.42
N PHE A 448 -17.46 30.74 -16.29
CA PHE A 448 -17.72 30.59 -17.72
C PHE A 448 -18.67 29.41 -18.02
N ASP A 449 -18.59 28.31 -17.26
CA ASP A 449 -19.53 27.20 -17.39
C ASP A 449 -20.97 27.62 -17.05
N GLN A 450 -21.18 28.50 -16.06
CA GLN A 450 -22.49 29.07 -15.75
C GLN A 450 -23.01 29.94 -16.88
N ILE A 451 -22.15 30.76 -17.51
CA ILE A 451 -22.56 31.58 -18.68
C ILE A 451 -22.96 30.69 -19.86
N LEU A 452 -22.15 29.64 -20.12
CA LEU A 452 -22.46 28.69 -21.21
C LEU A 452 -23.71 27.86 -20.94
N ALA A 453 -24.06 27.61 -19.69
CA ALA A 453 -25.32 26.99 -19.29
C ALA A 453 -26.55 27.93 -19.58
N LEU A 454 -26.35 29.23 -19.40
CA LEU A 454 -27.38 30.22 -19.74
C LEU A 454 -27.45 30.44 -21.26
N ASN A 455 -26.30 30.55 -21.93
CA ASN A 455 -26.19 30.81 -23.37
C ASN A 455 -25.07 29.97 -24.00
N PRO A 456 -25.37 28.77 -24.52
CA PRO A 456 -24.40 27.87 -25.13
C PRO A 456 -23.61 28.48 -26.31
N ASN A 457 -24.16 29.53 -26.95
CA ASN A 457 -23.54 30.20 -28.09
C ASN A 457 -22.69 31.41 -27.71
N ASN A 458 -22.46 31.69 -26.43
CA ASN A 458 -21.64 32.80 -25.96
C ASN A 458 -20.16 32.58 -26.25
N GLN A 459 -19.67 33.13 -27.36
CA GLN A 459 -18.27 32.98 -27.82
C GLN A 459 -17.25 33.56 -26.85
N VAL A 460 -17.59 34.63 -26.10
CA VAL A 460 -16.71 35.23 -25.13
C VAL A 460 -16.45 34.29 -23.96
N ALA A 461 -17.52 33.66 -23.44
CA ALA A 461 -17.43 32.68 -22.38
C ALA A 461 -16.71 31.40 -22.83
N PHE A 462 -16.95 30.94 -24.05
CA PHE A 462 -16.25 29.78 -24.62
C PHE A 462 -14.75 30.02 -24.73
N ASN A 463 -14.34 31.18 -25.29
CA ASN A 463 -12.92 31.52 -25.43
C ASN A 463 -12.25 31.77 -24.06
N GLY A 464 -12.92 32.50 -23.16
CA GLY A 464 -12.43 32.73 -21.81
C GLY A 464 -12.22 31.46 -21.01
N ARG A 465 -13.16 30.51 -21.12
CA ARG A 465 -13.02 29.17 -20.53
C ARG A 465 -11.80 28.42 -21.05
N LYS A 466 -11.59 28.43 -22.38
CA LYS A 466 -10.43 27.78 -23.02
C LYS A 466 -9.12 28.36 -22.52
N GLU A 467 -9.04 29.68 -22.38
CA GLU A 467 -7.85 30.36 -21.84
C GLU A 467 -7.60 30.04 -20.37
N ALA A 468 -8.66 30.03 -19.55
CA ALA A 468 -8.57 29.66 -18.13
C ALA A 468 -8.13 28.20 -17.94
N VAL A 469 -8.61 27.26 -18.78
CA VAL A 469 -8.14 25.87 -18.78
C VAL A 469 -6.66 25.77 -19.10
N ALA A 470 -6.19 26.47 -20.13
CA ALA A 470 -4.77 26.48 -20.48
C ALA A 470 -3.86 27.05 -19.36
N LYS A 471 -4.32 28.10 -18.67
CA LYS A 471 -3.61 28.65 -17.49
C LYS A 471 -3.56 27.67 -16.33
N LEU A 472 -4.64 26.96 -16.06
CA LEU A 472 -4.70 25.94 -15.02
C LEU A 472 -3.77 24.76 -15.30
N GLU A 473 -3.75 24.28 -16.56
CA GLU A 473 -2.85 23.21 -16.98
C GLU A 473 -1.38 23.61 -16.87
N GLU A 474 -1.04 24.86 -17.22
CA GLU A 474 0.33 25.37 -17.07
C GLU A 474 0.75 25.48 -15.61
N GLN A 475 -0.14 25.95 -14.71
CA GLN A 475 0.12 25.98 -13.28
C GLN A 475 0.34 24.57 -12.71
N GLN A 476 -0.50 23.61 -13.11
CA GLN A 476 -0.35 22.22 -12.69
C GLN A 476 0.94 21.58 -13.20
N ARG A 477 1.35 21.89 -14.44
CA ARG A 477 2.62 21.41 -14.99
C ARG A 477 3.82 21.96 -14.20
N LYS A 478 3.84 23.27 -13.92
CA LYS A 478 4.91 23.89 -13.13
C LYS A 478 4.99 23.32 -11.71
N ALA A 479 3.84 23.09 -11.07
CA ALA A 479 3.79 22.47 -9.75
C ALA A 479 4.30 21.01 -9.78
N ALA A 480 3.95 20.25 -10.82
CA ALA A 480 4.43 18.88 -11.00
C ALA A 480 5.95 18.81 -11.26
N GLU A 481 6.50 19.74 -12.05
CA GLU A 481 7.95 19.86 -12.30
C GLU A 481 8.71 20.19 -10.99
N GLN A 482 8.18 21.09 -10.17
CA GLN A 482 8.77 21.42 -8.87
C GLN A 482 8.71 20.24 -7.89
N ALA A 483 7.57 19.53 -7.84
CA ALA A 483 7.42 18.35 -7.02
C ALA A 483 8.35 17.20 -7.46
N ALA A 484 8.56 17.04 -8.76
CA ALA A 484 9.50 16.05 -9.30
C ALA A 484 10.95 16.39 -8.93
N ALA A 485 11.32 17.67 -9.01
CA ALA A 485 12.67 18.12 -8.65
C ALA A 485 12.95 17.93 -7.15
N SER A 486 12.00 18.26 -6.27
CA SER A 486 12.14 18.04 -4.82
C SER A 486 12.23 16.55 -4.48
N SER A 487 11.40 15.71 -5.12
CA SER A 487 11.44 14.25 -4.95
C SER A 487 12.79 13.65 -5.38
N GLN A 488 13.37 14.14 -6.47
CA GLN A 488 14.71 13.69 -6.90
C GLN A 488 15.81 14.11 -5.91
N GLN A 489 15.71 15.31 -5.33
CA GLN A 489 16.64 15.74 -4.29
C GLN A 489 16.53 14.87 -3.02
N GLU A 490 15.31 14.58 -2.58
CA GLU A 490 15.07 13.71 -1.42
C GLU A 490 15.60 12.29 -1.65
N GLN A 491 15.40 11.73 -2.84
CA GLN A 491 15.93 10.42 -3.21
C GLN A 491 17.45 10.38 -3.22
N ALA A 492 18.09 11.41 -3.79
CA ALA A 492 19.55 11.52 -3.80
C ALA A 492 20.14 11.65 -2.39
N GLU A 493 19.46 12.37 -1.51
CA GLU A 493 19.87 12.49 -0.10
C GLU A 493 19.69 11.19 0.68
N GLN A 494 18.59 10.47 0.45
CA GLN A 494 18.36 9.15 1.03
C GLN A 494 19.40 8.12 0.57
N GLU A 495 19.77 8.14 -0.72
CA GLU A 495 20.80 7.26 -1.26
C GLU A 495 22.17 7.56 -0.64
N LYS A 496 22.51 8.84 -0.47
CA LYS A 496 23.72 9.24 0.26
C LYS A 496 23.74 8.76 1.69
N GLN A 497 22.61 8.91 2.43
CA GLN A 497 22.49 8.45 3.81
C GLN A 497 22.60 6.92 3.92
N MET A 498 22.00 6.19 2.98
CA MET A 498 22.09 4.74 2.93
C MET A 498 23.54 4.28 2.65
N THR A 499 24.21 4.90 1.69
CA THR A 499 25.60 4.60 1.33
C THR A 499 26.56 4.93 2.48
N LEU A 500 26.31 6.02 3.20
CA LEU A 500 27.04 6.39 4.41
C LEU A 500 26.86 5.34 5.50
N ALA A 501 25.62 4.94 5.77
CA ALA A 501 25.33 3.92 6.80
C ALA A 501 25.99 2.57 6.47
N GLN A 502 25.94 2.13 5.21
CA GLN A 502 26.61 0.90 4.76
C GLN A 502 28.12 0.99 4.88
N SER A 503 28.72 2.15 4.56
CA SER A 503 30.16 2.37 4.68
C SER A 503 30.62 2.36 6.14
N ILE A 504 29.86 2.98 7.05
CA ILE A 504 30.10 2.94 8.50
C ILE A 504 29.99 1.51 9.03
N GLN A 505 28.93 0.79 8.67
CA GLN A 505 28.72 -0.60 9.09
C GLN A 505 29.84 -1.53 8.59
N SER A 506 30.27 -1.35 7.35
CA SER A 506 31.39 -2.11 6.77
C SER A 506 32.70 -1.82 7.48
N ALA A 507 32.96 -0.55 7.83
CA ALA A 507 34.14 -0.14 8.58
C ALA A 507 34.15 -0.72 10.00
N GLU A 508 33.01 -0.70 10.70
CA GLU A 508 32.86 -1.32 12.03
C GLU A 508 33.06 -2.83 11.99
N ALA A 509 32.43 -3.51 11.03
CA ALA A 509 32.57 -4.96 10.87
C ALA A 509 34.00 -5.36 10.57
N ALA A 510 34.70 -4.65 9.67
CA ALA A 510 36.09 -4.88 9.35
C ALA A 510 37.02 -4.59 10.55
N PHE A 511 36.75 -3.53 11.30
CA PHE A 511 37.49 -3.19 12.52
C PHE A 511 37.33 -4.28 13.61
N LEU A 512 36.11 -4.77 13.83
CA LEU A 512 35.82 -5.84 14.77
C LEU A 512 36.46 -7.18 14.35
N ALA A 513 36.56 -7.44 13.05
CA ALA A 513 37.25 -8.60 12.49
C ALA A 513 38.79 -8.49 12.55
N GLY A 514 39.34 -7.34 13.00
CA GLY A 514 40.78 -7.09 13.06
C GLY A 514 41.44 -6.79 11.70
N ASN A 515 40.62 -6.61 10.64
CA ASN A 515 41.11 -6.25 9.32
C ASN A 515 41.16 -4.71 9.18
N LEU A 516 42.26 -4.13 9.73
CA LEU A 516 42.41 -2.67 9.79
C LEU A 516 42.49 -2.01 8.40
N LEU A 517 42.99 -2.73 7.39
CA LEU A 517 43.08 -2.21 6.02
C LEU A 517 41.66 -2.07 5.39
N ALA A 518 40.84 -3.10 5.52
CA ALA A 518 39.47 -3.04 5.04
C ALA A 518 38.63 -2.02 5.81
N ALA A 519 38.86 -1.89 7.13
CA ALA A 519 38.21 -0.86 7.94
C ALA A 519 38.61 0.56 7.50
N GLU A 520 39.86 0.77 7.14
CA GLU A 520 40.35 2.06 6.61
C GLU A 520 39.74 2.40 5.25
N GLN A 521 39.65 1.43 4.34
CA GLN A 521 39.05 1.64 3.03
C GLN A 521 37.57 2.00 3.14
N ALA A 522 36.80 1.27 3.95
CA ALA A 522 35.38 1.55 4.17
C ALA A 522 35.17 2.91 4.88
N LEU A 523 36.04 3.24 5.83
CA LEU A 523 35.96 4.52 6.54
C LEU A 523 36.29 5.71 5.64
N ASN A 524 37.30 5.57 4.73
CA ASN A 524 37.59 6.59 3.72
C ASN A 524 36.42 6.81 2.76
N ALA A 525 35.62 5.77 2.45
CA ALA A 525 34.41 5.94 1.67
C ALA A 525 33.34 6.73 2.45
N ALA A 526 33.14 6.45 3.74
CA ALA A 526 32.24 7.18 4.61
C ALA A 526 32.63 8.66 4.77
N GLU A 527 33.91 8.95 4.94
CA GLU A 527 34.45 10.33 5.07
C GLU A 527 34.24 11.18 3.81
N ARG A 528 34.30 10.58 2.63
CA ARG A 528 34.01 11.30 1.36
C ARG A 528 32.56 11.76 1.27
N ILE A 529 31.64 11.03 1.92
CA ILE A 529 30.21 11.32 1.91
C ILE A 529 29.86 12.33 3.02
N ALA A 530 30.40 12.13 4.23
CA ALA A 530 30.09 12.95 5.40
C ALA A 530 31.31 13.07 6.34
N PRO A 531 32.28 13.96 6.05
CA PRO A 531 33.51 14.12 6.83
C PRO A 531 33.25 14.54 8.30
N ASP A 532 32.20 15.30 8.54
CA ASP A 532 31.87 15.84 9.85
C ASP A 532 30.91 14.93 10.66
N ASN A 533 30.60 13.73 10.15
CA ASN A 533 29.73 12.81 10.86
C ASN A 533 30.42 12.30 12.13
N PRO A 534 29.80 12.44 13.33
CA PRO A 534 30.41 12.06 14.61
C PRO A 534 30.82 10.58 14.69
N GLN A 535 30.06 9.68 14.05
CA GLN A 535 30.36 8.24 14.05
C GLN A 535 31.59 7.94 13.19
N VAL A 536 31.73 8.63 12.05
CA VAL A 536 32.90 8.52 11.17
C VAL A 536 34.16 9.00 11.89
N GLN A 537 34.07 10.17 12.55
CA GLN A 537 35.20 10.71 13.33
C GLN A 537 35.58 9.82 14.52
N ALA A 538 34.60 9.27 15.23
CA ALA A 538 34.84 8.33 16.32
C ALA A 538 35.55 7.03 15.84
N LEU A 539 35.11 6.48 14.71
CA LEU A 539 35.73 5.32 14.07
C LEU A 539 37.16 5.63 13.60
N ARG A 540 37.39 6.82 13.01
CA ARG A 540 38.73 7.27 12.62
C ARG A 540 39.68 7.33 13.81
N SER A 541 39.26 7.90 14.91
CA SER A 541 40.04 7.97 16.15
C SER A 541 40.38 6.57 16.69
N ARG A 542 39.41 5.65 16.68
CA ARG A 542 39.62 4.25 17.12
C ARG A 542 40.58 3.49 16.21
N LEU A 543 40.50 3.70 14.89
CA LEU A 543 41.36 3.09 13.89
C LEU A 543 42.81 3.60 14.03
N ASN A 544 42.98 4.92 14.19
CA ASN A 544 44.28 5.56 14.39
C ASN A 544 44.95 5.02 15.68
N TYR A 545 44.20 4.92 16.77
CA TYR A 545 44.69 4.32 18.01
C TYR A 545 45.12 2.85 17.83
N ALA A 546 44.35 2.05 17.10
CA ALA A 546 44.69 0.66 16.80
C ALA A 546 45.96 0.53 15.93
N ASN A 547 46.12 1.38 14.93
CA ASN A 547 47.29 1.44 14.07
C ASN A 547 48.53 1.90 14.84
N GLN A 548 48.43 2.91 15.71
CA GLN A 548 49.51 3.40 16.55
C GLN A 548 49.95 2.33 17.55
N ARG A 549 49.05 1.57 18.15
CA ARG A 549 49.33 0.45 19.03
C ARG A 549 50.05 -0.70 18.30
N ARG A 550 49.67 -0.96 17.03
CA ARG A 550 50.33 -1.96 16.18
C ARG A 550 51.75 -1.56 15.79
N SER A 551 51.97 -0.29 15.45
CA SER A 551 53.34 0.23 15.16
C SER A 551 54.23 0.28 16.40
N SER A 552 53.68 0.61 17.57
CA SER A 552 54.44 0.56 18.86
C SER A 552 54.82 -0.87 19.23
N ILE A 553 53.96 -1.87 18.99
CA ILE A 553 54.28 -3.29 19.23
C ILE A 553 55.34 -3.79 18.25
N LEU A 554 55.37 -3.35 17.00
CA LEU A 554 56.37 -3.67 16.00
C LEU A 554 57.73 -2.99 16.32
N ALA A 555 57.73 -1.76 16.87
CA ALA A 555 58.94 -1.07 17.30
C ALA A 555 59.58 -1.66 18.55
N ILE A 556 58.77 -2.20 19.48
CA ILE A 556 59.27 -2.92 20.68
C ILE A 556 59.78 -4.32 20.33
N GLY A 557 59.17 -4.97 19.29
CA GLY A 557 59.61 -6.28 18.79
C GLY A 557 60.96 -6.29 18.10
N ALA A 558 61.46 -5.14 17.61
CA ALA A 558 62.79 -5.01 16.97
C ALA A 558 63.92 -4.78 17.93
N ALA A 559 63.65 -4.43 19.19
CA ALA A 559 64.70 -4.12 20.20
C ALA A 559 64.98 -5.18 21.29
N GLY A 560 64.26 -6.33 21.27
CA GLY A 560 64.34 -7.31 22.37
C GLY A 560 64.27 -8.79 21.96
N VAL A 561 65.08 -9.22 21.01
CA VAL A 561 65.20 -10.64 20.68
C VAL A 561 66.33 -11.26 21.53
N GLY A 562 65.95 -12.07 22.48
CA GLY A 562 66.79 -13.03 23.14
C GLY A 562 66.48 -13.24 24.62
N THR A 563 65.93 -14.37 24.95
CA THR A 563 65.88 -15.04 26.28
C THR A 563 64.61 -14.88 27.15
N GLY A 564 63.66 -14.00 26.88
CA GLY A 564 62.46 -13.93 27.73
C GLY A 564 61.18 -14.65 27.19
N CYS A 565 61.14 -15.04 25.92
CA CYS A 565 59.89 -15.44 25.22
C CYS A 565 59.41 -16.86 25.57
N ILE A 566 60.26 -17.78 26.00
CA ILE A 566 59.85 -19.19 26.22
C ILE A 566 59.00 -19.34 27.51
N ALA A 567 59.39 -18.63 28.55
CA ALA A 567 58.69 -18.70 29.86
C ALA A 567 57.33 -17.99 29.85
N LEU A 568 57.22 -16.89 29.10
CA LEU A 568 55.94 -16.11 28.99
C LEU A 568 54.87 -16.81 28.10
N LEU A 569 55.32 -17.46 27.03
CA LEU A 569 54.43 -18.26 26.16
C LEU A 569 53.87 -19.49 26.87
N ALA A 570 54.67 -20.17 27.71
CA ALA A 570 54.23 -21.31 28.52
C ALA A 570 53.21 -20.88 29.58
N TRP A 571 53.32 -19.68 30.17
CA TRP A 571 52.36 -19.14 31.15
C TRP A 571 51.06 -18.65 30.49
N ILE A 572 51.10 -18.00 29.31
CA ILE A 572 49.94 -17.57 28.56
C ILE A 572 49.14 -18.77 28.00
N PHE A 573 49.79 -19.84 27.56
CA PHE A 573 49.18 -21.08 27.13
C PHE A 573 48.50 -21.87 28.26
N ALA A 574 49.08 -21.82 29.47
CA ALA A 574 48.49 -22.45 30.65
C ALA A 574 47.29 -21.70 31.23
N ALA A 575 47.19 -20.37 31.02
CA ALA A 575 46.10 -19.52 31.54
C ALA A 575 44.81 -19.55 30.70
N ARG A 576 44.86 -19.92 29.42
CA ARG A 576 43.67 -20.07 28.55
C ARG A 576 43.06 -21.47 28.66
N ARG A 577 42.61 -21.87 29.84
CA ARG A 577 41.72 -23.03 29.99
C ARG A 577 40.35 -22.60 29.48
N ARG A 578 39.99 -23.01 28.24
CA ARG A 578 38.66 -22.80 27.63
C ARG A 578 37.58 -23.39 28.55
N ARG A 579 36.64 -22.56 28.95
CA ARG A 579 35.45 -22.96 29.70
C ARG A 579 34.29 -23.05 28.71
N ASP A 580 33.61 -24.20 28.67
CA ASP A 580 32.47 -24.40 27.81
C ASP A 580 31.20 -23.84 28.48
N PRO A 581 30.41 -22.98 27.79
CA PRO A 581 29.17 -22.42 28.32
C PRO A 581 28.02 -23.43 28.28
N TYR A 582 27.13 -23.31 29.23
CA TYR A 582 25.86 -24.02 29.27
C TYR A 582 24.76 -23.14 29.83
N ILE A 583 23.52 -23.54 29.58
CA ILE A 583 22.33 -22.97 30.21
C ILE A 583 21.56 -24.05 30.96
N GLU A 584 21.01 -23.70 32.12
CA GLU A 584 20.17 -24.55 32.96
C GLU A 584 18.81 -23.89 33.12
N VAL A 585 17.73 -24.61 32.86
CA VAL A 585 16.35 -24.11 33.04
C VAL A 585 16.05 -24.05 34.55
N VAL A 586 15.88 -22.83 35.08
CA VAL A 586 15.60 -22.58 36.49
C VAL A 586 14.15 -22.31 36.79
N ALA A 587 13.35 -21.94 35.76
CA ALA A 587 11.88 -21.78 35.82
C ALA A 587 11.25 -22.16 34.50
N GLY A 588 10.02 -22.69 34.51
CA GLY A 588 9.27 -23.20 33.36
C GLY A 588 9.11 -24.72 33.41
N LEU A 589 8.42 -25.29 32.38
CA LEU A 589 8.10 -26.74 32.31
C LEU A 589 9.34 -27.65 32.19
N ASP A 590 10.44 -27.12 31.73
CA ASP A 590 11.70 -27.86 31.58
C ASP A 590 12.68 -27.61 32.74
N LYS A 591 12.22 -27.14 33.90
CA LYS A 591 13.06 -26.85 35.07
C LYS A 591 13.99 -28.01 35.42
N GLY A 592 15.26 -27.72 35.60
CA GLY A 592 16.32 -28.69 35.89
C GLY A 592 17.01 -29.23 34.64
N LYS A 593 16.48 -29.04 33.42
CA LYS A 593 17.19 -29.41 32.19
C LYS A 593 18.39 -28.49 31.94
N ARG A 594 19.48 -29.10 31.50
CA ARG A 594 20.71 -28.41 31.14
C ARG A 594 21.05 -28.65 29.69
N PHE A 595 21.44 -27.57 28.97
CA PHE A 595 21.83 -27.58 27.57
C PHE A 595 23.24 -26.99 27.43
N ASN A 596 24.15 -27.70 26.77
CA ASN A 596 25.45 -27.18 26.46
C ASN A 596 25.40 -26.31 25.21
N ILE A 597 26.19 -25.22 25.22
CA ILE A 597 26.37 -24.35 24.07
C ILE A 597 27.69 -24.76 23.39
N ASP A 598 27.59 -25.73 22.49
CA ASP A 598 28.72 -26.38 21.83
C ASP A 598 28.94 -25.91 20.38
N LYS A 599 28.07 -25.07 19.88
CA LYS A 599 28.11 -24.44 18.55
C LYS A 599 28.34 -22.94 18.69
N GLU A 600 28.82 -22.32 17.62
CA GLU A 600 28.97 -20.86 17.55
C GLU A 600 27.64 -20.11 17.69
N ILE A 601 26.56 -20.67 17.09
CA ILE A 601 25.18 -20.15 17.20
C ILE A 601 24.29 -21.31 17.61
N VAL A 602 23.48 -21.11 18.65
CA VAL A 602 22.47 -22.05 19.15
C VAL A 602 21.12 -21.38 19.16
N MET A 603 20.21 -21.93 18.37
CA MET A 603 18.83 -21.45 18.24
C MET A 603 17.94 -21.98 19.36
N VAL A 604 17.07 -21.12 19.91
CA VAL A 604 16.12 -21.47 20.97
C VAL A 604 14.71 -21.06 20.61
N GLY A 605 13.74 -21.94 20.78
CA GLY A 605 12.32 -21.64 20.52
C GLY A 605 11.37 -22.71 21.02
N ALA A 606 10.09 -22.59 20.67
CA ALA A 606 9.03 -23.48 21.16
C ALA A 606 8.82 -24.75 20.33
N ILE A 607 9.28 -24.79 19.07
CA ILE A 607 9.10 -25.92 18.15
C ILE A 607 10.46 -26.42 17.63
N PRO A 608 10.55 -27.72 17.23
CA PRO A 608 11.82 -28.26 16.73
C PRO A 608 12.27 -27.63 15.40
N GLU A 609 11.36 -27.51 14.44
CA GLU A 609 11.65 -27.08 13.08
C GLU A 609 10.40 -26.49 12.42
N ASP A 610 10.57 -25.46 11.57
CA ASP A 610 9.52 -24.88 10.70
C ASP A 610 10.18 -24.18 9.49
N GLY A 611 9.71 -24.49 8.28
CA GLY A 611 10.15 -23.85 7.06
C GLY A 611 11.67 -23.93 6.78
N GLY A 612 12.32 -25.03 7.18
CA GLY A 612 13.76 -25.21 7.01
C GLY A 612 14.64 -24.57 8.10
N THR A 613 14.05 -23.87 9.06
CA THR A 613 14.76 -23.34 10.24
C THR A 613 14.56 -24.28 11.41
N LYS A 614 15.66 -24.62 12.11
CA LYS A 614 15.67 -25.59 13.21
C LYS A 614 16.14 -24.95 14.51
N ASN A 615 15.42 -25.22 15.62
CA ASN A 615 15.91 -24.89 16.96
C ASN A 615 16.84 -25.99 17.48
N ASP A 616 17.99 -25.61 18.04
CA ASP A 616 18.90 -26.52 18.73
C ASP A 616 18.37 -26.84 20.12
N ILE A 617 17.66 -25.90 20.73
CA ILE A 617 17.06 -26.04 22.05
C ILE A 617 15.56 -25.74 21.94
N VAL A 618 14.74 -26.74 22.22
CA VAL A 618 13.28 -26.61 22.24
C VAL A 618 12.84 -26.50 23.70
N LEU A 619 12.19 -25.39 24.06
CA LEU A 619 11.64 -25.14 25.38
C LEU A 619 10.14 -25.39 25.38
N ARG A 620 9.66 -26.26 26.27
CA ARG A 620 8.24 -26.53 26.43
C ARG A 620 7.55 -25.36 27.13
N ASP A 621 6.44 -24.93 26.59
CA ASP A 621 5.65 -23.81 27.08
C ASP A 621 4.15 -24.16 27.03
N ALA A 622 3.52 -24.29 28.20
CA ALA A 622 2.10 -24.61 28.31
C ALA A 622 1.18 -23.50 27.78
N GLU A 623 1.63 -22.26 27.93
CA GLU A 623 0.84 -21.06 27.57
C GLU A 623 1.10 -20.59 26.13
N ARG A 624 1.96 -21.29 25.39
CA ARG A 624 2.36 -20.97 24.01
C ARG A 624 2.86 -19.53 23.84
N MET A 625 3.50 -18.98 24.86
CA MET A 625 4.03 -17.62 24.89
C MET A 625 5.40 -17.50 24.23
N ILE A 626 6.19 -18.60 24.19
CA ILE A 626 7.50 -18.64 23.55
C ILE A 626 7.32 -18.72 22.03
N SER A 627 7.94 -17.82 21.28
CA SER A 627 7.89 -17.83 19.82
C SER A 627 8.53 -19.09 19.24
N ARG A 628 8.12 -19.50 18.04
CA ARG A 628 8.67 -20.68 17.33
C ARG A 628 10.19 -20.65 17.27
N PHE A 629 10.76 -19.51 16.89
CA PHE A 629 12.18 -19.15 16.95
C PHE A 629 12.28 -17.89 17.81
N HIS A 630 12.79 -18.02 19.02
CA HIS A 630 12.66 -16.96 20.03
C HIS A 630 13.93 -16.16 20.23
N ALA A 631 15.08 -16.84 20.34
CA ALA A 631 16.37 -16.22 20.59
C ALA A 631 17.53 -17.09 20.08
N GLN A 632 18.72 -16.49 20.01
CA GLN A 632 19.98 -17.15 19.67
C GLN A 632 21.00 -16.92 20.77
N PHE A 633 21.75 -17.96 21.12
CA PHE A 633 23.00 -17.83 21.89
C PHE A 633 24.18 -17.85 20.92
N HIS A 634 25.03 -16.85 20.98
CA HIS A 634 26.25 -16.74 20.19
C HIS A 634 27.46 -16.92 21.09
N TYR A 635 28.24 -17.98 20.87
CA TYR A 635 29.48 -18.24 21.62
C TYR A 635 30.67 -18.02 20.73
N LYS A 636 31.42 -16.94 20.99
CA LYS A 636 32.62 -16.56 20.22
C LYS A 636 33.68 -16.01 21.13
N ASP A 637 34.94 -16.39 20.89
CA ASP A 637 36.12 -15.92 21.62
C ASP A 637 36.04 -16.06 23.17
N GLY A 638 35.35 -17.14 23.62
CA GLY A 638 35.17 -17.39 25.05
C GLY A 638 34.12 -16.53 25.72
N LYS A 639 33.32 -15.77 24.94
CA LYS A 639 32.25 -14.93 25.39
C LYS A 639 30.90 -15.45 24.85
N LEU A 640 29.90 -15.47 25.71
CA LEU A 640 28.53 -15.87 25.34
C LEU A 640 27.62 -14.63 25.27
N TYR A 641 26.90 -14.53 24.21
CA TYR A 641 25.89 -13.48 23.99
C TYR A 641 24.53 -14.12 23.77
N VAL A 642 23.48 -13.37 24.06
CA VAL A 642 22.09 -13.69 23.64
C VAL A 642 21.54 -12.61 22.74
N VAL A 643 20.80 -13.00 21.70
CA VAL A 643 20.15 -12.13 20.74
C VAL A 643 18.68 -12.53 20.67
N ASP A 644 17.76 -11.60 20.87
CA ASP A 644 16.34 -11.81 20.62
C ASP A 644 16.09 -11.79 19.11
N THR A 645 15.40 -12.80 18.56
CA THR A 645 15.12 -12.92 17.12
C THR A 645 13.80 -12.30 16.71
N ASN A 646 13.46 -11.17 17.31
CA ASN A 646 12.17 -10.50 17.16
C ASN A 646 11.00 -11.33 17.73
N SER A 647 11.22 -11.86 18.93
CA SER A 647 10.21 -12.69 19.60
C SER A 647 9.00 -11.86 20.05
N TYR A 648 7.81 -12.47 19.99
CA TYR A 648 6.54 -11.77 20.25
C TYR A 648 6.47 -11.21 21.68
N ASN A 649 6.78 -12.02 22.68
CA ASN A 649 6.73 -11.62 24.10
C ASN A 649 8.07 -11.14 24.67
N GLY A 650 9.13 -11.14 23.85
CA GLY A 650 10.45 -10.63 24.19
C GLY A 650 11.33 -11.57 25.03
N THR A 651 12.64 -11.33 24.92
CA THR A 651 13.68 -11.95 25.74
C THR A 651 14.17 -10.96 26.79
N PHE A 652 14.45 -11.43 28.00
CA PHE A 652 14.91 -10.59 29.10
C PHE A 652 16.23 -11.15 29.66
N VAL A 653 17.20 -10.29 29.97
CA VAL A 653 18.40 -10.62 30.69
C VAL A 653 18.40 -9.89 32.03
N ASP A 654 18.46 -10.65 33.13
CA ASP A 654 18.44 -10.12 34.50
C ASP A 654 17.28 -9.10 34.71
N LYS A 655 16.07 -9.45 34.22
CA LYS A 655 14.82 -8.67 34.23
C LYS A 655 14.75 -7.49 33.25
N LYS A 656 15.82 -7.19 32.50
CA LYS A 656 15.82 -6.13 31.50
C LYS A 656 15.47 -6.71 30.13
N ARG A 657 14.45 -6.18 29.44
CA ARG A 657 14.05 -6.59 28.10
C ARG A 657 15.14 -6.26 27.08
N LEU A 658 15.42 -7.20 26.18
CA LEU A 658 16.34 -7.00 25.08
C LEU A 658 15.68 -6.23 23.93
N GLU A 659 16.49 -5.46 23.21
CA GLU A 659 16.12 -4.96 21.91
C GLU A 659 16.35 -6.06 20.86
N PRO A 660 15.35 -6.38 20.01
CA PRO A 660 15.50 -7.41 18.99
C PRO A 660 16.73 -7.17 18.09
N GLY A 661 17.45 -8.24 17.77
CA GLY A 661 18.64 -8.19 16.94
C GLY A 661 19.91 -7.67 17.61
N LYS A 662 19.85 -7.12 18.84
CA LYS A 662 21.05 -6.62 19.55
C LYS A 662 21.66 -7.71 20.44
N PRO A 663 22.95 -8.06 20.25
CA PRO A 663 23.64 -9.03 21.12
C PRO A 663 23.93 -8.44 22.49
N VAL A 664 23.58 -9.18 23.55
CA VAL A 664 23.86 -8.82 24.94
C VAL A 664 24.79 -9.85 25.56
N LEU A 665 25.94 -9.39 26.09
CA LEU A 665 26.94 -10.24 26.73
C LEU A 665 26.40 -10.86 28.02
N LEU A 666 26.56 -12.19 28.13
CA LEU A 666 26.17 -12.97 29.31
C LEU A 666 27.39 -13.33 30.16
N LYS A 667 27.21 -13.27 31.47
CA LYS A 667 28.23 -13.70 32.47
C LYS A 667 27.72 -14.97 33.15
N GLY A 668 28.64 -15.69 33.81
CA GLY A 668 28.24 -16.81 34.68
C GLY A 668 27.26 -16.31 35.75
N GLY A 669 26.09 -16.95 35.84
CA GLY A 669 25.01 -16.54 36.73
C GLY A 669 23.90 -15.68 36.09
N SER A 670 24.15 -15.08 34.91
CA SER A 670 23.09 -14.31 34.19
C SER A 670 21.83 -15.14 33.96
N ARG A 671 20.67 -14.54 34.13
CA ARG A 671 19.37 -15.17 33.93
C ARG A 671 18.74 -14.63 32.64
N VAL A 672 18.45 -15.53 31.72
CA VAL A 672 17.72 -15.21 30.48
C VAL A 672 16.30 -15.74 30.59
N THR A 673 15.31 -14.87 30.46
CA THR A 673 13.90 -15.22 30.52
C THR A 673 13.25 -15.05 29.15
N PHE A 674 12.63 -16.09 28.64
CA PHE A 674 11.93 -16.13 27.38
C PHE A 674 10.42 -15.96 27.64
N ALA A 675 9.81 -14.97 26.99
CA ALA A 675 8.38 -14.69 27.07
C ALA A 675 7.80 -14.50 28.50
N GLY A 676 8.65 -14.29 29.50
CA GLY A 676 8.21 -14.23 30.90
C GLY A 676 7.91 -15.59 31.55
N THR A 677 7.85 -16.69 30.79
CA THR A 677 7.37 -18.03 31.25
C THR A 677 8.50 -19.01 31.52
N CYS A 678 9.62 -18.91 30.80
CA CYS A 678 10.76 -19.82 30.96
C CYS A 678 12.05 -19.03 31.26
N THR A 679 12.74 -19.37 32.33
CA THR A 679 14.00 -18.73 32.70
C THR A 679 15.14 -19.74 32.72
N VAL A 680 16.27 -19.40 32.06
CA VAL A 680 17.49 -20.16 32.10
C VAL A 680 18.61 -19.37 32.82
N LYS A 681 19.51 -20.09 33.50
CA LYS A 681 20.67 -19.54 34.15
C LYS A 681 21.94 -19.96 33.37
N VAL A 682 22.82 -19.02 33.10
CA VAL A 682 24.07 -19.25 32.37
C VAL A 682 25.16 -19.77 33.32
N GLY A 683 25.88 -20.81 32.90
CA GLY A 683 27.04 -21.34 33.59
C GLY A 683 28.22 -21.60 32.65
N PHE A 684 29.44 -21.75 33.22
CA PHE A 684 30.67 -22.08 32.48
C PHE A 684 31.38 -23.20 33.18
N GLU A 685 31.59 -24.33 32.50
CA GLU A 685 32.34 -25.46 33.03
C GLU A 685 33.75 -25.61 32.44
N ARG A 686 34.68 -26.18 33.20
CA ARG A 686 35.99 -26.54 32.67
C ARG A 686 35.83 -27.70 31.68
N ARG A 687 36.40 -27.55 30.49
CA ARG A 687 36.39 -28.60 29.47
C ARG A 687 37.05 -29.88 30.02
N LYS A 688 36.25 -30.92 30.17
CA LYS A 688 36.80 -32.25 30.50
C LYS A 688 37.49 -32.78 29.25
N LYS A 689 38.77 -33.17 29.36
CA LYS A 689 39.46 -33.89 28.28
C LYS A 689 38.63 -35.14 27.97
N LYS A 690 38.12 -35.27 26.75
CA LYS A 690 37.66 -36.58 26.25
C LYS A 690 38.85 -37.51 26.28
N LYS A 691 38.72 -38.66 27.03
CA LYS A 691 39.62 -39.80 26.95
C LYS A 691 39.54 -40.43 25.58
#